data_89a0a497f1e2e94744dfd6c146b93862
#
_entry.id   89a0a497f1e2e94744dfd6c146b93862
#
_cell.length_a   1.000
_cell.length_b   1.000
_cell.length_c   1.000
_cell.angle_alpha   90.00
_cell.angle_beta   90.00
_cell.angle_gamma   90.00
#
_symmetry.space_group_name_H-M   'P 1'
#
loop_
_entity.id
_entity.type
_entity.pdbx_description
1 polymer ?
#
loop_
_entity_poly.entity_id
_entity_poly.type
_entity_poly.pdbx_seq_one_letter_code
_entity_poly.pdbx_strand_id
1 'polypeptide(L)'
;MLCKPNHLGLLLLISEVVFADAQLDEIHVVESVVNGKASLTALASQVRISKEKLDNVKSGTLGEIVTNVSGVQNNYFGPNAGRPMIRGLSGQRVQIMQNDMPIHDMAAVSSNLAISANLASVKEIQIIKSGVASVLYGGKSLGGAVNLTDDAIPQHIAEKAFRGEVEWRAGLNAPNTYQVQLQGNNQVNFAWYLDASLSEISSRKIPGRSKDGICYDYEYLKTNTKLRSQCQVNIEKLSSINPKYFKYISQFYLDHYKNPDYGLSEGDQYTNMSAGGKNPLNPEYVEGSPYYAEKFGPLEEYVPYPNGRIPNAHSSTKQLTVGASYLHDKGYIGASFSHFNTRYGVPGFSYLASRAASQRKSYLPVSVTNETNRLNLKSQLNALVMPISKVEIQLGFQKSRDKEWLGTHLSSAFHTYNDYYRSSFEHQPLFNHHVLGTIGVEWNRQKIFSSGKDSYLPNVNMDTKSLFILEKIDVSPFVVEFGQRWDKVKYVVDTTNHISSRGKGGAYSKNRTFFVQNTHLGLLFQPVDTWYLKLQRSWQERAPEVNELYADNNHYALLIEENGDGRLKKEQSDNWELSTGVNLEQFNAELTWFQRNFDNFHYLGYTGISRAGLAVKEWRQAPLRMNGVELDLTYQHQTPHFGDLTWHLFADYVHHKLTLAPDHIDAKRIGYLPHLPTSRIGGDLTVQWQRWRGFTSVTHYVKQKRVTKEVDDELPAKKFTLVDLGLSYVYPLTRATLEISLNIQNLTNREARLNNSPLRFLAPLPGRNARLGVKLMF
;
A
#
# COMPACT_ATOMS: atom_id res chain seq x y z
N MET A 1 35.95 14.99 19.35
CA MET A 1 36.74 15.24 18.12
C MET A 1 35.78 15.71 17.06
N LEU A 2 35.87 16.98 16.70
CA LEU A 2 35.00 17.67 15.74
C LEU A 2 35.54 17.49 14.33
N CYS A 3 34.73 16.90 13.43
CA CYS A 3 34.99 16.94 11.97
C CYS A 3 34.15 18.05 11.35
N LYS A 4 34.81 19.06 10.82
CA LYS A 4 34.23 20.17 10.02
C LYS A 4 33.91 19.68 8.61
N PRO A 5 32.84 20.17 7.97
CA PRO A 5 32.62 19.93 6.55
C PRO A 5 33.36 20.93 5.69
N ASN A 6 34.10 20.49 4.69
CA ASN A 6 34.73 21.29 3.67
C ASN A 6 33.70 21.88 2.70
N HIS A 7 33.73 23.19 2.52
CA HIS A 7 32.96 23.93 1.52
C HIS A 7 33.57 23.72 0.13
N LEU A 8 32.79 23.14 -0.81
CA LEU A 8 33.08 23.23 -2.23
C LEU A 8 32.45 24.52 -2.77
N GLY A 9 33.27 25.49 -3.09
CA GLY A 9 32.84 26.75 -3.72
C GLY A 9 32.54 26.50 -5.22
N LEU A 10 31.30 26.80 -5.62
CA LEU A 10 30.87 26.81 -7.02
C LEU A 10 31.05 28.21 -7.58
N LEU A 11 31.98 28.42 -8.50
CA LEU A 11 32.20 29.66 -9.24
C LEU A 11 31.05 29.88 -10.23
N LEU A 12 30.29 30.97 -10.04
CA LEU A 12 29.28 31.46 -10.97
C LEU A 12 29.93 32.37 -12.01
N LEU A 13 29.98 31.96 -13.26
CA LEU A 13 30.23 32.82 -14.43
C LEU A 13 28.88 33.28 -14.99
N ILE A 14 28.58 34.57 -14.88
CA ILE A 14 27.40 35.24 -15.44
C ILE A 14 27.77 35.72 -16.86
N SER A 15 27.06 35.25 -17.88
CA SER A 15 27.05 35.83 -19.23
C SER A 15 25.61 35.92 -19.75
N GLU A 16 25.34 36.96 -20.49
CA GLU A 16 24.09 37.54 -20.94
C GLU A 16 22.98 36.56 -21.45
N VAL A 17 21.74 36.93 -21.13
CA VAL A 17 20.49 36.15 -21.29
C VAL A 17 19.87 36.45 -22.65
N VAL A 18 19.69 35.43 -23.46
CA VAL A 18 18.75 35.42 -24.60
C VAL A 18 17.50 34.67 -24.13
N PHE A 19 16.34 35.31 -24.23
CA PHE A 19 15.05 34.74 -23.86
C PHE A 19 14.65 33.65 -24.84
N ALA A 20 14.53 32.40 -24.37
CA ALA A 20 13.80 31.34 -25.02
C ALA A 20 12.51 31.11 -24.23
N ASP A 21 11.36 31.24 -24.88
CA ASP A 21 10.05 30.85 -24.32
C ASP A 21 10.09 29.33 -24.09
N ALA A 22 10.13 28.94 -22.84
CA ALA A 22 9.91 27.55 -22.47
C ALA A 22 8.38 27.32 -22.44
N GLN A 23 7.84 26.73 -23.46
CA GLN A 23 6.48 26.15 -23.41
C GLN A 23 6.48 25.08 -22.30
N LEU A 24 5.72 25.34 -21.26
CA LEU A 24 5.41 24.36 -20.21
C LEU A 24 4.34 23.43 -20.75
N ASP A 25 4.58 22.12 -20.68
CA ASP A 25 3.62 21.11 -21.10
C ASP A 25 2.29 21.25 -20.32
N GLU A 26 1.16 21.12 -21.03
CA GLU A 26 -0.20 21.23 -20.48
C GLU A 26 -0.43 20.25 -19.33
N ILE A 27 -1.05 20.74 -18.27
CA ILE A 27 -1.41 19.96 -17.08
C ILE A 27 -2.66 19.14 -17.39
N HIS A 28 -2.51 17.89 -17.74
CA HIS A 28 -3.65 16.96 -17.80
C HIS A 28 -4.01 16.46 -16.40
N VAL A 29 -5.01 17.11 -15.79
CA VAL A 29 -5.61 16.68 -14.55
C VAL A 29 -6.78 15.76 -14.89
N VAL A 30 -6.66 14.47 -14.56
CA VAL A 30 -7.70 13.46 -14.79
C VAL A 30 -8.13 13.40 -16.26
N GLU A 31 -7.39 12.70 -17.07
CA GLU A 31 -7.92 12.24 -18.36
C GLU A 31 -9.07 11.27 -18.08
N SER A 32 -10.27 11.80 -17.94
CA SER A 32 -11.47 11.03 -18.23
C SER A 32 -11.43 10.70 -19.74
N VAL A 33 -11.71 9.47 -20.05
CA VAL A 33 -11.56 8.73 -21.30
C VAL A 33 -12.21 9.37 -22.56
N VAL A 34 -12.11 10.65 -22.81
CA VAL A 34 -12.85 11.29 -23.92
C VAL A 34 -11.98 11.78 -25.07
N ASN A 35 -10.68 11.65 -25.05
CA ASN A 35 -9.86 11.93 -26.22
C ASN A 35 -9.50 10.63 -26.97
N GLY A 36 -10.39 10.21 -27.84
CA GLY A 36 -10.30 9.51 -29.14
C GLY A 36 -9.16 8.52 -29.45
N LYS A 37 -8.31 8.15 -28.51
CA LYS A 37 -7.33 7.07 -28.65
C LYS A 37 -7.80 5.85 -27.86
N ALA A 38 -8.11 4.79 -28.57
CA ALA A 38 -8.59 3.52 -28.08
C ALA A 38 -7.63 2.87 -27.07
N SER A 39 -7.74 3.21 -25.79
CA SER A 39 -7.14 2.43 -24.71
C SER A 39 -8.00 1.21 -24.45
N LEU A 40 -7.40 0.02 -24.35
CA LEU A 40 -8.08 -1.22 -23.97
C LEU A 40 -8.75 -1.16 -22.58
N THR A 41 -8.37 -0.19 -21.75
CA THR A 41 -8.92 0.02 -20.40
C THR A 41 -9.84 1.27 -20.35
N ALA A 42 -10.45 1.63 -21.45
CA ALA A 42 -11.26 2.86 -21.56
C ALA A 42 -12.42 2.95 -20.56
N LEU A 43 -12.97 1.81 -20.12
CA LEU A 43 -14.08 1.76 -19.16
C LEU A 43 -13.60 1.72 -17.71
N ALA A 44 -12.31 1.45 -17.46
CA ALA A 44 -11.78 1.37 -16.11
C ALA A 44 -11.95 2.70 -15.36
N SER A 45 -12.40 2.63 -14.11
CA SER A 45 -12.27 3.76 -13.19
C SER A 45 -10.78 3.90 -12.84
N GLN A 46 -10.10 4.82 -13.53
CA GLN A 46 -8.66 5.02 -13.41
C GLN A 46 -8.32 6.48 -13.13
N VAL A 47 -7.24 6.69 -12.42
CA VAL A 47 -6.67 8.01 -12.13
C VAL A 47 -5.20 8.00 -12.48
N ARG A 48 -4.73 9.07 -13.13
CA ARG A 48 -3.31 9.31 -13.43
C ARG A 48 -2.81 10.51 -12.62
N ILE A 49 -1.69 10.35 -11.96
CA ILE A 49 -1.01 11.41 -11.22
C ILE A 49 0.27 11.74 -11.98
N SER A 50 0.31 12.94 -12.57
CA SER A 50 1.46 13.40 -13.36
C SER A 50 2.68 13.76 -12.51
N LYS A 51 3.85 13.91 -13.16
CA LYS A 51 5.11 14.29 -12.50
C LYS A 51 4.97 15.60 -11.71
N GLU A 52 4.24 16.60 -12.22
CA GLU A 52 4.07 17.90 -11.57
C GLU A 52 3.35 17.75 -10.22
N LYS A 53 2.30 16.93 -10.16
CA LYS A 53 1.61 16.62 -8.89
C LYS A 53 2.50 15.81 -7.95
N LEU A 54 3.28 14.86 -8.48
CA LEU A 54 4.23 14.07 -7.70
C LEU A 54 5.30 14.93 -7.07
N ASP A 55 5.85 15.93 -7.77
CA ASP A 55 6.89 16.82 -7.27
C ASP A 55 6.45 17.59 -6.01
N ASN A 56 5.16 17.87 -5.85
CA ASN A 56 4.60 18.49 -4.65
C ASN A 56 4.57 17.54 -3.43
N VAL A 57 4.51 16.20 -3.63
CA VAL A 57 4.29 15.21 -2.55
C VAL A 57 5.40 14.16 -2.42
N LYS A 58 6.48 14.23 -3.20
CA LYS A 58 7.59 13.25 -3.36
C LYS A 58 8.39 12.90 -2.09
N SER A 59 7.83 12.82 -0.93
CA SER A 59 8.64 12.59 0.27
C SER A 59 8.17 11.48 1.18
N GLY A 60 7.07 10.90 0.85
CA GLY A 60 6.45 9.89 1.67
C GLY A 60 6.62 8.49 1.11
N THR A 61 5.82 7.61 1.64
CA THR A 61 5.59 6.27 1.10
C THR A 61 4.62 6.33 -0.08
N LEU A 62 4.54 5.27 -0.88
CA LEU A 62 3.57 5.21 -1.98
C LEU A 62 2.14 5.44 -1.50
N GLY A 63 1.77 4.88 -0.33
CA GLY A 63 0.44 5.11 0.25
C GLY A 63 0.17 6.58 0.57
N GLU A 64 1.18 7.35 1.00
CA GLU A 64 1.05 8.78 1.29
C GLU A 64 0.91 9.62 0.00
N ILE A 65 1.68 9.29 -1.03
CA ILE A 65 1.67 10.01 -2.31
C ILE A 65 0.29 9.99 -2.98
N VAL A 66 -0.46 8.88 -2.85
CA VAL A 66 -1.75 8.69 -3.55
C VAL A 66 -2.98 9.09 -2.72
N THR A 67 -2.80 9.73 -1.55
CA THR A 67 -3.92 10.03 -0.65
C THR A 67 -4.90 11.09 -1.17
N ASN A 68 -4.52 11.96 -2.10
CA ASN A 68 -5.41 12.97 -2.67
C ASN A 68 -6.29 12.45 -3.83
N VAL A 69 -6.41 11.12 -3.95
CA VAL A 69 -7.30 10.46 -4.91
C VAL A 69 -8.51 9.91 -4.15
N SER A 70 -9.72 10.12 -4.68
CA SER A 70 -10.96 9.58 -4.12
C SER A 70 -10.89 8.05 -4.03
N GLY A 71 -11.40 7.48 -2.93
CA GLY A 71 -11.39 6.04 -2.70
C GLY A 71 -9.99 5.44 -2.45
N VAL A 72 -8.92 6.25 -2.44
CA VAL A 72 -7.55 5.77 -2.18
C VAL A 72 -7.00 6.40 -0.91
N GLN A 73 -6.63 5.58 0.06
CA GLN A 73 -6.08 6.00 1.35
C GLN A 73 -4.73 5.34 1.62
N ASN A 74 -4.02 5.83 2.63
CA ASN A 74 -2.76 5.24 3.07
C ASN A 74 -3.01 4.19 4.14
N ASN A 75 -2.68 2.94 3.90
CA ASN A 75 -2.52 1.94 4.96
C ASN A 75 -1.18 2.21 5.66
N TYR A 76 -1.23 3.04 6.69
CA TYR A 76 -0.07 3.59 7.36
C TYR A 76 0.50 2.64 8.40
N PHE A 77 1.73 2.20 8.20
CA PHE A 77 2.50 1.42 9.17
C PHE A 77 3.73 2.21 9.65
N GLY A 78 3.48 3.37 10.24
CA GLY A 78 4.55 4.32 10.57
C GLY A 78 5.06 5.10 9.34
N PRO A 79 5.97 6.06 9.55
CA PRO A 79 6.38 7.00 8.49
C PRO A 79 7.26 6.39 7.39
N ASN A 80 7.68 5.13 7.54
CA ASN A 80 8.59 4.46 6.61
C ASN A 80 7.94 3.31 5.83
N ALA A 81 6.74 2.86 6.24
CA ALA A 81 5.98 1.83 5.54
C ALA A 81 4.52 2.28 5.43
N GLY A 82 4.09 2.60 4.23
CA GLY A 82 2.74 2.99 3.88
C GLY A 82 2.43 2.53 2.47
N ARG A 83 1.23 2.02 2.26
CA ARG A 83 0.83 1.46 0.98
C ARG A 83 -0.56 1.91 0.59
N PRO A 84 -0.88 1.93 -0.70
CA PRO A 84 -2.22 2.23 -1.17
C PRO A 84 -3.26 1.28 -0.59
N MET A 85 -4.37 1.85 -0.15
CA MET A 85 -5.60 1.17 0.19
C MET A 85 -6.69 1.69 -0.74
N ILE A 86 -7.21 0.85 -1.61
CA ILE A 86 -8.22 1.22 -2.60
C ILE A 86 -9.58 0.71 -2.12
N ARG A 87 -10.55 1.63 -1.91
CA ARG A 87 -11.91 1.29 -1.47
C ARG A 87 -11.94 0.38 -0.22
N GLY A 88 -10.99 0.59 0.71
CA GLY A 88 -10.86 -0.21 1.94
C GLY A 88 -10.10 -1.53 1.78
N LEU A 89 -9.60 -1.88 0.60
CA LEU A 89 -8.79 -3.06 0.34
C LEU A 89 -7.31 -2.69 0.19
N SER A 90 -6.41 -3.44 0.80
CA SER A 90 -4.95 -3.21 0.77
C SER A 90 -4.16 -4.52 0.81
N GLY A 91 -2.84 -4.44 0.84
CA GLY A 91 -1.96 -5.59 0.93
C GLY A 91 -2.08 -6.48 -0.31
N GLN A 92 -2.41 -7.73 -0.09
CA GLN A 92 -2.52 -8.77 -1.13
C GLN A 92 -3.66 -8.54 -2.14
N ARG A 93 -4.48 -7.51 -1.96
CA ARG A 93 -5.63 -7.20 -2.83
C ARG A 93 -5.41 -5.97 -3.70
N VAL A 94 -4.24 -5.31 -3.57
CA VAL A 94 -3.84 -4.18 -4.41
C VAL A 94 -2.50 -4.50 -5.04
N GLN A 95 -2.50 -4.75 -6.35
CA GLN A 95 -1.28 -5.05 -7.10
C GLN A 95 -0.48 -3.78 -7.32
N ILE A 96 0.78 -3.80 -6.91
CA ILE A 96 1.73 -2.72 -7.20
C ILE A 96 2.63 -3.17 -8.35
N MET A 97 2.82 -2.28 -9.32
CA MET A 97 3.60 -2.53 -10.52
C MET A 97 4.58 -1.39 -10.78
N GLN A 98 5.60 -1.67 -11.55
CA GLN A 98 6.52 -0.69 -12.12
C GLN A 98 6.72 -1.02 -13.59
N ASN A 99 6.38 -0.06 -14.48
CA ASN A 99 6.42 -0.23 -15.94
C ASN A 99 5.64 -1.48 -16.41
N ASP A 100 4.42 -1.66 -15.88
CA ASP A 100 3.50 -2.79 -16.13
C ASP A 100 3.99 -4.15 -15.62
N MET A 101 5.10 -4.23 -14.91
CA MET A 101 5.61 -5.45 -14.30
C MET A 101 5.35 -5.47 -12.79
N PRO A 102 4.79 -6.56 -12.23
CA PRO A 102 4.51 -6.68 -10.81
C PRO A 102 5.77 -6.52 -9.94
N ILE A 103 5.64 -5.79 -8.84
CA ILE A 103 6.65 -5.78 -7.79
C ILE A 103 6.36 -6.95 -6.86
N HIS A 104 7.25 -7.93 -6.87
CA HIS A 104 7.15 -9.13 -6.05
C HIS A 104 7.99 -8.99 -4.78
N ASP A 105 7.52 -8.24 -3.81
CA ASP A 105 8.17 -8.08 -2.52
C ASP A 105 7.31 -8.62 -1.35
N MET A 106 7.94 -8.79 -0.20
CA MET A 106 7.25 -9.23 1.01
C MET A 106 6.32 -8.14 1.59
N ALA A 107 6.36 -6.92 1.06
CA ALA A 107 5.47 -5.85 1.48
C ALA A 107 3.99 -6.14 1.20
N ALA A 108 3.66 -6.98 0.22
CA ALA A 108 2.29 -7.46 0.02
C ALA A 108 1.82 -8.39 1.16
N VAL A 109 2.74 -9.17 1.74
CA VAL A 109 2.48 -10.16 2.79
C VAL A 109 2.49 -9.53 4.17
N SER A 110 3.38 -8.56 4.41
CA SER A 110 3.51 -7.90 5.71
C SER A 110 3.51 -6.38 5.61
N SER A 111 2.59 -5.73 6.31
CA SER A 111 2.36 -4.29 6.23
C SER A 111 3.48 -3.42 6.81
N ASN A 112 4.37 -3.99 7.63
CA ASN A 112 5.55 -3.29 8.17
C ASN A 112 6.70 -3.19 7.17
N LEU A 113 6.62 -3.89 6.03
CA LEU A 113 7.63 -3.84 4.99
C LEU A 113 7.34 -2.76 3.97
N ALA A 114 8.35 -1.96 3.63
CA ALA A 114 8.26 -0.92 2.62
C ALA A 114 8.23 -1.53 1.21
N ILE A 115 7.51 -0.90 0.30
CA ILE A 115 7.48 -1.28 -1.13
C ILE A 115 8.85 -1.00 -1.75
N SER A 116 9.41 -2.00 -2.43
CA SER A 116 10.74 -1.94 -3.07
C SER A 116 10.68 -1.22 -4.43
N ALA A 117 10.26 0.05 -4.44
CA ALA A 117 10.13 0.87 -5.63
C ALA A 117 10.92 2.18 -5.52
N ASN A 118 11.50 2.63 -6.64
CA ASN A 118 12.13 3.95 -6.71
C ASN A 118 11.07 5.04 -6.94
N LEU A 119 10.53 5.58 -5.86
CA LEU A 119 9.50 6.63 -5.94
C LEU A 119 10.07 7.97 -6.42
N ALA A 120 11.39 8.19 -6.34
CA ALA A 120 12.02 9.44 -6.76
C ALA A 120 12.05 9.58 -8.30
N SER A 121 12.20 8.47 -9.04
CA SER A 121 12.27 8.45 -10.50
C SER A 121 10.90 8.35 -11.19
N VAL A 122 9.83 8.15 -10.43
CA VAL A 122 8.47 7.99 -10.99
C VAL A 122 8.01 9.27 -11.67
N LYS A 123 7.53 9.13 -12.90
CA LYS A 123 6.97 10.21 -13.72
C LYS A 123 5.44 10.24 -13.69
N GLU A 124 4.83 9.07 -13.62
CA GLU A 124 3.38 8.94 -13.58
C GLU A 124 2.99 7.78 -12.64
N ILE A 125 1.91 7.97 -11.89
CA ILE A 125 1.26 6.89 -11.16
C ILE A 125 -0.13 6.71 -11.75
N GLN A 126 -0.40 5.51 -12.27
CA GLN A 126 -1.72 5.09 -12.71
C GLN A 126 -2.37 4.21 -11.66
N ILE A 127 -3.60 4.55 -11.28
CA ILE A 127 -4.41 3.80 -10.31
C ILE A 127 -5.66 3.29 -11.02
N ILE A 128 -5.84 1.97 -11.06
CA ILE A 128 -7.02 1.32 -11.64
C ILE A 128 -7.86 0.78 -10.47
N LYS A 129 -9.08 1.29 -10.31
CA LYS A 129 -9.98 0.96 -9.19
C LYS A 129 -11.04 -0.08 -9.56
N SER A 130 -11.18 -0.45 -10.82
CA SER A 130 -12.23 -1.31 -11.36
C SER A 130 -11.83 -2.79 -11.47
N GLY A 131 -12.82 -3.64 -11.73
CA GLY A 131 -12.66 -5.08 -11.85
C GLY A 131 -11.78 -5.55 -13.02
N VAL A 132 -11.58 -4.72 -14.04
CA VAL A 132 -10.68 -5.03 -15.17
C VAL A 132 -9.22 -5.24 -14.70
N ALA A 133 -8.82 -4.63 -13.58
CA ALA A 133 -7.49 -4.86 -13.00
C ALA A 133 -7.24 -6.34 -12.70
N SER A 134 -8.25 -7.09 -12.25
CA SER A 134 -8.09 -8.52 -11.94
C SER A 134 -7.98 -9.38 -13.20
N VAL A 135 -8.54 -8.96 -14.32
CA VAL A 135 -8.35 -9.62 -15.62
C VAL A 135 -6.92 -9.39 -16.12
N LEU A 136 -6.43 -8.16 -16.05
CA LEU A 136 -5.11 -7.81 -16.56
C LEU A 136 -3.96 -8.32 -15.68
N TYR A 137 -4.13 -8.29 -14.34
CA TYR A 137 -3.04 -8.49 -13.38
C TYR A 137 -3.31 -9.60 -12.34
N GLY A 138 -4.45 -10.30 -12.46
CA GLY A 138 -4.79 -11.45 -11.63
C GLY A 138 -5.43 -11.12 -10.28
N GLY A 139 -5.67 -12.17 -9.48
CA GLY A 139 -6.40 -12.08 -8.23
C GLY A 139 -5.81 -11.15 -7.17
N LYS A 140 -4.51 -10.85 -7.24
CA LYS A 140 -3.89 -9.84 -6.35
C LYS A 140 -4.38 -8.41 -6.60
N SER A 141 -5.21 -8.19 -7.60
CA SER A 141 -5.81 -6.89 -7.96
C SER A 141 -7.30 -6.78 -7.65
N LEU A 142 -7.84 -7.58 -6.72
CA LEU A 142 -9.26 -7.49 -6.33
C LEU A 142 -9.68 -6.09 -5.91
N GLY A 143 -8.80 -5.37 -5.21
CA GLY A 143 -9.00 -3.98 -4.81
C GLY A 143 -8.71 -2.99 -5.93
N GLY A 144 -7.84 -3.39 -6.85
CA GLY A 144 -7.32 -2.57 -7.93
C GLY A 144 -5.82 -2.74 -8.13
N ALA A 145 -5.23 -1.90 -8.98
CA ALA A 145 -3.81 -1.91 -9.27
C ALA A 145 -3.23 -0.50 -9.26
N VAL A 146 -1.96 -0.38 -8.91
CA VAL A 146 -1.19 0.87 -8.96
C VAL A 146 0.07 0.61 -9.78
N ASN A 147 0.21 1.31 -10.91
CA ASN A 147 1.37 1.21 -11.79
C ASN A 147 2.21 2.48 -11.71
N LEU A 148 3.49 2.29 -11.44
CA LEU A 148 4.51 3.33 -11.38
C LEU A 148 5.25 3.36 -12.71
N THR A 149 5.23 4.47 -13.42
CA THR A 149 5.91 4.58 -14.71
C THR A 149 7.15 5.46 -14.57
N ASP A 150 8.26 4.97 -15.10
CA ASP A 150 9.53 5.69 -15.22
C ASP A 150 10.16 5.43 -16.61
N ASP A 151 11.33 6.04 -16.91
CA ASP A 151 12.05 5.87 -18.15
C ASP A 151 13.18 4.82 -18.08
N ALA A 152 13.14 3.91 -17.10
CA ALA A 152 14.20 2.92 -16.93
C ALA A 152 14.48 2.08 -18.20
N ILE A 153 13.45 1.83 -19.01
CA ILE A 153 13.56 1.25 -20.36
C ILE A 153 13.04 2.28 -21.36
N PRO A 154 13.91 3.05 -22.02
CA PRO A 154 13.49 4.05 -23.01
C PRO A 154 12.70 3.42 -24.17
N GLN A 155 11.55 4.00 -24.54
CA GLN A 155 10.67 3.47 -25.58
C GLN A 155 10.66 4.31 -26.86
N HIS A 156 11.34 5.45 -26.85
CA HIS A 156 11.47 6.38 -27.98
C HIS A 156 12.80 7.13 -27.91
N ILE A 157 13.25 7.64 -29.04
CA ILE A 157 14.40 8.55 -29.09
C ILE A 157 13.93 9.94 -28.72
N ALA A 158 14.53 10.52 -27.68
CA ALA A 158 14.24 11.88 -27.27
C ALA A 158 14.88 12.90 -28.23
N GLU A 159 14.27 14.07 -28.40
CA GLU A 159 14.74 15.14 -29.27
C GLU A 159 16.17 15.61 -28.94
N LYS A 160 16.49 15.73 -27.66
CA LYS A 160 17.84 16.04 -27.20
C LYS A 160 18.67 14.77 -27.07
N ALA A 161 19.88 14.77 -27.63
CA ALA A 161 20.79 13.63 -27.51
C ALA A 161 21.19 13.33 -26.06
N PHE A 162 21.17 14.32 -25.19
CA PHE A 162 21.47 14.21 -23.77
C PHE A 162 20.61 15.15 -22.96
N ARG A 163 20.07 14.68 -21.83
CA ARG A 163 19.38 15.47 -20.80
C ARG A 163 19.67 14.91 -19.42
N GLY A 164 19.70 15.81 -18.45
CA GLY A 164 19.96 15.44 -17.06
C GLY A 164 19.12 16.24 -16.09
N GLU A 165 18.90 15.66 -14.91
CA GLU A 165 18.25 16.28 -13.77
C GLU A 165 19.08 15.99 -12.53
N VAL A 166 19.44 17.03 -11.78
CA VAL A 166 20.08 16.91 -10.47
C VAL A 166 19.20 17.61 -9.45
N GLU A 167 18.77 16.89 -8.44
CA GLU A 167 17.86 17.40 -7.42
C GLU A 167 18.44 17.21 -6.02
N TRP A 168 18.37 18.25 -5.21
CA TRP A 168 18.63 18.22 -3.79
C TRP A 168 17.43 18.76 -3.02
N ARG A 169 17.00 18.02 -2.00
CA ARG A 169 15.93 18.43 -1.09
C ARG A 169 16.40 18.39 0.35
N ALA A 170 16.33 19.52 1.05
CA ALA A 170 16.59 19.61 2.49
C ALA A 170 15.28 19.56 3.26
N GLY A 171 15.20 18.67 4.25
CA GLY A 171 13.99 18.43 5.02
C GLY A 171 14.08 18.90 6.48
N LEU A 172 13.12 19.72 6.91
CA LEU A 172 12.81 19.92 8.33
C LEU A 172 11.68 18.97 8.70
N ASN A 173 12.00 17.92 9.47
CA ASN A 173 11.08 16.81 9.77
C ASN A 173 10.70 15.94 8.55
N ALA A 174 11.47 16.00 7.49
CA ALA A 174 11.35 15.22 6.26
C ALA A 174 12.75 14.71 5.86
N PRO A 175 12.85 13.67 5.00
CA PRO A 175 14.16 13.20 4.56
C PRO A 175 14.94 14.25 3.78
N ASN A 176 16.26 14.26 3.98
CA ASN A 176 17.17 14.87 3.02
C ASN A 176 17.33 13.90 1.84
N THR A 177 17.18 14.41 0.63
CA THR A 177 17.22 13.59 -0.58
C THR A 177 18.17 14.21 -1.60
N TYR A 178 18.98 13.36 -2.22
CA TYR A 178 19.87 13.67 -3.34
C TYR A 178 19.50 12.75 -4.47
N GLN A 179 19.33 13.30 -5.66
CA GLN A 179 18.98 12.51 -6.86
C GLN A 179 19.75 13.04 -8.07
N VAL A 180 20.19 12.12 -8.90
CA VAL A 180 20.78 12.38 -10.23
C VAL A 180 20.08 11.47 -11.22
N GLN A 181 19.52 12.06 -12.26
CA GLN A 181 18.88 11.35 -13.37
C GLN A 181 19.52 11.81 -14.69
N LEU A 182 19.99 10.87 -15.49
CA LEU A 182 20.63 11.15 -16.76
C LEU A 182 20.00 10.26 -17.84
N GLN A 183 19.81 10.82 -19.03
CA GLN A 183 19.31 10.11 -20.20
C GLN A 183 20.07 10.55 -21.43
N GLY A 184 20.34 9.61 -22.33
CA GLY A 184 20.99 9.92 -23.57
C GLY A 184 20.55 9.00 -24.69
N ASN A 185 20.79 9.45 -25.91
CA ASN A 185 20.51 8.67 -27.10
C ASN A 185 21.48 9.04 -28.25
N ASN A 186 21.57 8.18 -29.24
CA ASN A 186 22.41 8.40 -30.40
C ASN A 186 21.68 9.07 -31.56
N GLN A 187 20.47 9.59 -31.34
CA GLN A 187 19.58 10.21 -32.34
C GLN A 187 19.16 9.29 -33.49
N VAL A 188 19.43 7.98 -33.39
CA VAL A 188 19.10 6.98 -34.42
C VAL A 188 18.25 5.85 -33.83
N ASN A 189 18.85 5.01 -32.97
CA ASN A 189 18.21 3.76 -32.56
C ASN A 189 18.63 3.27 -31.18
N PHE A 190 19.47 3.98 -30.45
CA PHE A 190 19.93 3.58 -29.12
C PHE A 190 19.65 4.66 -28.10
N ALA A 191 19.03 4.30 -26.98
CA ALA A 191 18.79 5.19 -25.84
C ALA A 191 19.19 4.51 -24.53
N TRP A 192 19.64 5.31 -23.56
CA TRP A 192 20.02 4.84 -22.23
C TRP A 192 19.51 5.75 -21.13
N TYR A 193 19.42 5.19 -19.92
CA TYR A 193 18.92 5.83 -18.73
C TYR A 193 19.76 5.47 -17.51
N LEU A 194 19.96 6.44 -16.61
CA LEU A 194 20.59 6.27 -15.31
C LEU A 194 19.85 7.13 -14.29
N ASP A 195 19.48 6.53 -13.14
CA ASP A 195 18.97 7.23 -11.97
C ASP A 195 19.67 6.72 -10.71
N ALA A 196 20.10 7.64 -9.85
CA ALA A 196 20.67 7.32 -8.55
C ALA A 196 20.10 8.28 -7.50
N SER A 197 19.66 7.74 -6.37
CA SER A 197 19.16 8.55 -5.27
C SER A 197 19.56 8.05 -3.90
N LEU A 198 19.68 9.00 -2.97
CA LEU A 198 19.93 8.78 -1.54
C LEU A 198 18.93 9.61 -0.74
N SER A 199 18.24 8.98 0.22
CA SER A 199 17.26 9.64 1.07
C SER A 199 17.46 9.24 2.52
N GLU A 200 17.63 10.20 3.43
CA GLU A 200 17.94 9.92 4.83
C GLU A 200 17.19 10.83 5.81
N ILE A 201 16.73 10.22 6.91
CA ILE A 201 16.18 10.93 8.06
C ILE A 201 16.51 10.21 9.35
N SER A 202 16.88 10.94 10.39
CA SER A 202 17.24 10.38 11.70
C SER A 202 16.07 10.25 12.66
N SER A 203 15.05 11.11 12.56
CA SER A 203 13.90 11.09 13.46
C SER A 203 12.70 11.85 12.87
N ARG A 204 11.50 11.59 13.40
CA ARG A 204 10.26 12.28 13.04
C ARG A 204 9.68 13.02 14.23
N LYS A 205 9.46 14.32 14.06
CA LYS A 205 8.80 15.17 15.07
C LYS A 205 7.28 15.08 14.94
N ILE A 206 6.57 15.17 16.07
CA ILE A 206 5.12 15.15 16.17
C ILE A 206 4.64 16.21 17.17
N PRO A 207 3.41 16.71 17.06
CA PRO A 207 2.80 17.49 18.12
C PRO A 207 2.37 16.58 19.28
N GLY A 208 2.92 16.80 20.47
CA GLY A 208 2.52 16.03 21.64
C GLY A 208 3.20 14.68 21.81
N ARG A 209 2.47 13.71 22.37
CA ARG A 209 2.99 12.38 22.73
C ARG A 209 2.87 11.38 21.59
N SER A 210 3.83 10.47 21.48
CA SER A 210 3.75 9.37 20.51
C SER A 210 2.62 8.40 20.84
N LYS A 211 2.48 7.97 22.11
CA LYS A 211 1.34 7.16 22.54
C LYS A 211 0.04 7.99 22.66
N ASP A 212 -1.07 7.39 22.25
CA ASP A 212 -2.39 7.98 22.44
C ASP A 212 -2.74 8.09 23.93
N GLY A 213 -3.55 9.08 24.29
CA GLY A 213 -3.99 9.31 25.68
C GLY A 213 -4.65 8.11 26.35
N ILE A 214 -5.35 7.24 25.57
CA ILE A 214 -5.97 6.02 26.07
C ILE A 214 -4.94 5.03 26.65
N CYS A 215 -3.68 5.10 26.21
CA CYS A 215 -2.60 4.26 26.74
C CYS A 215 -2.18 4.61 28.17
N TYR A 216 -2.75 5.66 28.74
CA TYR A 216 -2.56 6.11 30.12
C TYR A 216 -3.84 6.00 30.96
N ASP A 217 -4.94 5.50 30.36
CA ASP A 217 -6.19 5.24 31.08
C ASP A 217 -6.11 3.91 31.82
N TYR A 218 -5.71 3.97 33.09
CA TYR A 218 -5.49 2.80 33.93
C TYR A 218 -6.75 1.93 34.06
N GLU A 219 -7.91 2.54 34.30
CA GLU A 219 -9.16 1.80 34.53
C GLU A 219 -9.58 1.04 33.26
N TYR A 220 -9.42 1.66 32.10
CA TYR A 220 -9.71 1.01 30.83
C TYR A 220 -8.70 -0.09 30.49
N LEU A 221 -7.40 0.16 30.69
CA LEU A 221 -6.32 -0.79 30.41
C LEU A 221 -6.35 -2.00 31.35
N LYS A 222 -6.84 -1.83 32.57
CA LYS A 222 -6.95 -2.90 33.57
C LYS A 222 -7.72 -4.13 33.05
N THR A 223 -8.75 -3.91 32.24
CA THR A 223 -9.61 -4.96 31.68
C THR A 223 -9.32 -5.28 30.20
N ASN A 224 -8.48 -4.48 29.50
CA ASN A 224 -8.25 -4.63 28.07
C ASN A 224 -6.80 -5.08 27.78
N THR A 225 -6.57 -6.40 27.76
CA THR A 225 -5.25 -7.00 27.51
C THR A 225 -4.71 -6.70 26.12
N LYS A 226 -5.57 -6.68 25.09
CA LYS A 226 -5.17 -6.34 23.73
C LYS A 226 -4.67 -4.91 23.65
N LEU A 227 -5.38 -3.96 24.23
CA LEU A 227 -4.96 -2.56 24.20
C LEU A 227 -3.66 -2.36 25.00
N ARG A 228 -3.45 -3.08 26.11
CA ARG A 228 -2.15 -3.08 26.79
C ARG A 228 -1.02 -3.47 25.85
N SER A 229 -1.19 -4.55 25.09
CA SER A 229 -0.21 -4.97 24.07
C SER A 229 0.00 -3.88 23.03
N GLN A 230 -1.06 -3.33 22.45
CA GLN A 230 -0.96 -2.27 21.45
C GLN A 230 -0.34 -0.97 21.98
N CYS A 231 -0.57 -0.65 23.26
CA CYS A 231 0.02 0.50 23.94
C CYS A 231 1.43 0.25 24.46
N GLN A 232 1.93 -0.98 24.39
CA GLN A 232 3.22 -1.39 24.97
C GLN A 232 3.33 -0.97 26.45
N VAL A 233 2.35 -1.38 27.22
CA VAL A 233 2.27 -1.16 28.68
C VAL A 233 1.92 -2.45 29.39
N ASN A 234 2.27 -2.53 30.66
CA ASN A 234 1.92 -3.63 31.55
C ASN A 234 1.16 -3.12 32.76
N ILE A 235 0.28 -3.95 33.27
CA ILE A 235 -0.33 -3.80 34.60
C ILE A 235 -0.07 -5.13 35.27
N GLU A 236 0.78 -5.12 36.30
CA GLU A 236 1.12 -6.33 37.02
C GLU A 236 -0.12 -6.99 37.59
N LYS A 237 -0.19 -8.29 37.40
CA LYS A 237 -1.32 -9.08 37.87
C LYS A 237 -0.94 -9.72 39.19
N LEU A 238 -1.51 -9.24 40.28
CA LEU A 238 -1.29 -9.75 41.63
C LEU A 238 -2.32 -10.81 42.08
N SER A 239 -3.22 -11.21 41.18
CA SER A 239 -4.32 -12.12 41.50
C SER A 239 -4.64 -13.12 40.39
N SER A 240 -5.42 -14.16 40.72
CA SER A 240 -5.91 -15.13 39.73
C SER A 240 -6.98 -14.53 38.83
N ILE A 241 -7.08 -15.04 37.61
CA ILE A 241 -8.17 -14.68 36.70
C ILE A 241 -9.50 -15.16 37.29
N ASN A 242 -10.52 -14.31 37.17
CA ASN A 242 -11.89 -14.67 37.54
C ASN A 242 -12.65 -15.19 36.28
N PRO A 243 -12.92 -16.49 36.14
CA PRO A 243 -13.64 -17.04 34.99
C PRO A 243 -15.00 -16.36 34.77
N LYS A 244 -15.65 -15.94 35.84
CA LYS A 244 -16.99 -15.31 35.80
C LYS A 244 -17.04 -13.96 35.08
N TYR A 245 -15.90 -13.32 34.84
CA TYR A 245 -15.79 -12.07 34.09
C TYR A 245 -15.94 -12.29 32.60
N PHE A 246 -15.52 -13.41 32.08
CA PHE A 246 -15.39 -13.65 30.64
C PHE A 246 -16.64 -14.27 30.06
N LYS A 247 -17.18 -13.65 29.01
CA LYS A 247 -18.37 -14.10 28.33
C LYS A 247 -18.15 -15.39 27.51
N TYR A 248 -16.91 -15.62 27.05
CA TYR A 248 -16.58 -16.73 26.17
C TYR A 248 -15.35 -17.51 26.65
N ILE A 249 -15.27 -18.76 26.21
CA ILE A 249 -14.08 -19.59 26.27
C ILE A 249 -13.35 -19.45 24.92
N SER A 250 -12.03 -19.31 24.93
CA SER A 250 -11.25 -19.22 23.71
C SER A 250 -11.28 -20.56 22.97
N GLN A 251 -11.83 -20.60 21.76
CA GLN A 251 -11.78 -21.79 20.90
C GLN A 251 -10.32 -22.12 20.55
N PHE A 252 -9.48 -21.11 20.41
CA PHE A 252 -8.05 -21.33 20.20
C PHE A 252 -7.40 -22.08 21.37
N TYR A 253 -7.75 -21.75 22.59
CA TYR A 253 -7.29 -22.49 23.77
C TYR A 253 -7.81 -23.93 23.74
N LEU A 254 -9.11 -24.15 23.46
CA LEU A 254 -9.70 -25.47 23.39
C LEU A 254 -9.03 -26.37 22.34
N ASP A 255 -8.70 -25.78 21.20
CA ASP A 255 -8.08 -26.50 20.09
C ASP A 255 -6.60 -26.86 20.35
N HIS A 256 -5.92 -26.10 21.22
CA HIS A 256 -4.47 -26.15 21.34
C HIS A 256 -3.93 -26.34 22.76
N TYR A 257 -4.78 -26.32 23.79
CA TYR A 257 -4.31 -26.38 25.18
C TYR A 257 -3.52 -27.66 25.54
N LYS A 258 -3.78 -28.77 24.83
CA LYS A 258 -3.07 -30.04 25.01
C LYS A 258 -1.70 -30.07 24.35
N ASN A 259 -1.37 -29.10 23.52
CA ASN A 259 -0.08 -29.01 22.87
C ASN A 259 0.87 -28.13 23.68
N PRO A 260 1.90 -28.70 24.34
CA PRO A 260 2.83 -27.94 25.19
C PRO A 260 3.60 -26.87 24.44
N ASP A 261 3.75 -27.00 23.13
CA ASP A 261 4.46 -26.05 22.27
C ASP A 261 3.71 -24.72 22.13
N TYR A 262 2.40 -24.69 22.38
CA TYR A 262 1.62 -23.44 22.40
C TYR A 262 1.87 -22.58 23.63
N GLY A 263 2.36 -23.15 24.74
CA GLY A 263 2.61 -22.43 25.98
C GLY A 263 1.38 -21.68 26.50
N LEU A 264 0.16 -22.22 26.25
CA LEU A 264 -1.09 -21.67 26.77
C LEU A 264 -1.22 -21.99 28.25
N SER A 265 -1.62 -20.98 29.03
CA SER A 265 -1.92 -21.10 30.47
C SER A 265 -3.43 -21.14 30.67
N GLU A 266 -3.88 -21.52 31.88
CA GLU A 266 -5.30 -21.42 32.27
C GLU A 266 -5.87 -20.00 32.06
N GLY A 267 -5.00 -18.99 32.15
CA GLY A 267 -5.37 -17.60 31.90
C GLY A 267 -5.72 -17.30 30.43
N ASP A 268 -5.26 -18.12 29.51
CA ASP A 268 -5.54 -17.97 28.07
C ASP A 268 -6.88 -18.62 27.67
N GLN A 269 -7.50 -19.37 28.59
CA GLN A 269 -8.76 -20.07 28.35
C GLN A 269 -9.94 -19.12 28.11
N TYR A 270 -9.96 -17.95 28.72
CA TYR A 270 -11.13 -17.08 28.79
C TYR A 270 -10.94 -15.79 27.98
N THR A 271 -12.05 -15.30 27.37
CA THR A 271 -12.04 -14.08 26.56
C THR A 271 -13.40 -13.39 26.57
N ASN A 272 -13.43 -12.06 26.32
CA ASN A 272 -14.67 -11.32 26.07
C ASN A 272 -14.98 -11.13 24.58
N MET A 273 -14.19 -11.75 23.71
CA MET A 273 -14.35 -11.70 22.27
C MET A 273 -15.07 -12.96 21.76
N SER A 274 -16.14 -12.79 20.98
CA SER A 274 -16.82 -13.91 20.30
C SER A 274 -15.98 -14.51 19.18
N ALA A 275 -14.96 -13.75 18.72
CA ALA A 275 -14.04 -14.11 17.62
C ALA A 275 -14.78 -14.59 16.36
N GLY A 276 -15.83 -13.86 15.98
CA GLY A 276 -16.64 -14.21 14.83
C GLY A 276 -17.55 -15.43 15.06
N GLY A 277 -17.95 -15.67 16.31
CA GLY A 277 -18.80 -16.80 16.69
C GLY A 277 -18.03 -18.12 16.89
N LYS A 278 -16.70 -18.10 16.83
CA LYS A 278 -15.87 -19.30 17.07
C LYS A 278 -15.68 -19.60 18.55
N ASN A 279 -15.65 -18.58 19.42
CA ASN A 279 -15.48 -18.77 20.85
C ASN A 279 -16.81 -19.16 21.50
N PRO A 280 -16.94 -20.35 22.11
CA PRO A 280 -18.16 -20.76 22.81
C PRO A 280 -18.43 -19.91 24.03
N LEU A 281 -19.71 -19.81 24.41
CA LEU A 281 -20.11 -19.11 25.62
C LEU A 281 -19.50 -19.78 26.86
N ASN A 282 -19.06 -18.94 27.82
CA ASN A 282 -18.60 -19.41 29.10
C ASN A 282 -19.81 -19.62 30.02
N PRO A 283 -20.08 -20.85 30.48
CA PRO A 283 -21.22 -21.14 31.35
C PRO A 283 -21.10 -20.50 32.74
N GLU A 284 -19.90 -20.12 33.16
CA GLU A 284 -19.63 -19.45 34.43
C GLU A 284 -19.79 -17.92 34.38
N TYR A 285 -20.03 -17.36 33.17
CA TYR A 285 -20.12 -15.91 33.02
C TYR A 285 -21.21 -15.32 33.88
N VAL A 286 -20.83 -14.29 34.64
CA VAL A 286 -21.77 -13.46 35.43
C VAL A 286 -21.52 -12.00 35.05
N GLU A 287 -22.53 -11.37 34.48
CA GLU A 287 -22.44 -9.95 34.11
C GLU A 287 -22.08 -9.07 35.32
N GLY A 288 -21.12 -8.14 35.14
CA GLY A 288 -20.64 -7.26 36.21
C GLY A 288 -19.59 -7.88 37.14
N SER A 289 -19.19 -9.15 36.94
CA SER A 289 -18.09 -9.74 37.70
C SER A 289 -16.77 -9.01 37.44
N PRO A 290 -15.93 -8.80 38.46
CA PRO A 290 -14.61 -8.19 38.25
C PRO A 290 -13.68 -9.15 37.51
N TYR A 291 -12.80 -8.58 36.67
CA TYR A 291 -11.80 -9.35 35.89
C TYR A 291 -10.84 -10.13 36.79
N TYR A 292 -10.41 -9.49 37.88
CA TYR A 292 -9.67 -10.15 38.95
C TYR A 292 -10.42 -10.03 40.27
N ALA A 293 -10.29 -11.06 41.04
CA ALA A 293 -10.81 -11.05 42.43
C ALA A 293 -9.99 -10.14 43.36
N GLU A 294 -8.77 -9.68 42.92
CA GLU A 294 -7.85 -8.95 43.79
C GLU A 294 -6.98 -7.90 43.04
N LYS A 295 -6.02 -7.31 43.74
CA LYS A 295 -5.26 -6.09 43.40
C LYS A 295 -4.49 -6.17 42.10
N PHE A 296 -4.65 -5.14 41.25
CA PHE A 296 -3.79 -4.84 40.14
C PHE A 296 -2.60 -3.99 40.61
N GLY A 297 -1.43 -4.23 40.04
CA GLY A 297 -0.24 -3.41 40.23
C GLY A 297 -0.35 -2.05 39.49
N PRO A 298 0.66 -1.22 39.59
CA PRO A 298 0.71 0.05 38.87
C PRO A 298 0.79 -0.15 37.34
N LEU A 299 0.43 0.90 36.61
CA LEU A 299 0.67 0.97 35.16
C LEU A 299 2.16 1.14 34.92
N GLU A 300 2.77 0.20 34.23
CA GLU A 300 4.17 0.24 33.85
C GLU A 300 4.31 0.36 32.33
N GLU A 301 5.09 1.31 31.86
CA GLU A 301 5.50 1.37 30.45
C GLU A 301 6.67 0.43 30.22
N TYR A 302 6.61 -0.37 29.15
CA TYR A 302 7.77 -1.19 28.77
C TYR A 302 8.96 -0.30 28.41
N VAL A 303 8.67 0.81 27.70
CA VAL A 303 9.64 1.87 27.42
C VAL A 303 8.91 3.21 27.45
N PRO A 304 9.46 4.24 28.12
CA PRO A 304 8.93 5.58 28.04
C PRO A 304 9.04 6.14 26.61
N TYR A 305 7.95 6.65 26.08
CA TYR A 305 7.91 7.24 24.76
C TYR A 305 8.18 8.76 24.87
N PRO A 306 9.11 9.28 24.06
CA PRO A 306 9.44 10.70 24.13
C PRO A 306 8.26 11.56 23.70
N ASN A 307 8.13 12.74 24.33
CA ASN A 307 7.23 13.78 23.85
C ASN A 307 7.84 14.46 22.62
N GLY A 308 7.01 14.81 21.63
CA GLY A 308 7.41 15.57 20.45
C GLY A 308 8.14 14.76 19.38
N ARG A 309 8.32 13.42 19.54
CA ARG A 309 8.98 12.57 18.54
C ARG A 309 8.35 11.20 18.47
N ILE A 310 8.36 10.62 17.27
CA ILE A 310 8.07 9.19 17.08
C ILE A 310 9.34 8.40 17.39
N PRO A 311 9.33 7.46 18.33
CA PRO A 311 10.50 6.65 18.62
C PRO A 311 10.81 5.74 17.41
N ASN A 312 12.10 5.44 17.21
CA ASN A 312 12.56 4.51 16.19
C ASN A 312 12.00 4.77 14.78
N ALA A 313 12.00 6.04 14.33
CA ALA A 313 11.42 6.47 13.06
C ALA A 313 12.48 6.92 12.02
N HIS A 314 13.73 6.48 12.19
CA HIS A 314 14.81 6.74 11.24
C HIS A 314 14.63 5.96 9.95
N SER A 315 15.18 6.47 8.85
CA SER A 315 15.33 5.70 7.60
C SER A 315 16.51 6.19 6.77
N SER A 316 17.09 5.25 6.01
CA SER A 316 18.10 5.51 4.98
C SER A 316 17.78 4.62 3.78
N THR A 317 17.60 5.21 2.60
CA THR A 317 17.26 4.52 1.36
C THR A 317 18.24 4.91 0.27
N LYS A 318 18.81 3.93 -0.41
CA LYS A 318 19.74 4.07 -1.54
C LYS A 318 19.16 3.33 -2.74
N GLN A 319 19.22 3.96 -3.89
CA GLN A 319 18.66 3.40 -5.12
C GLN A 319 19.56 3.71 -6.30
N LEU A 320 19.65 2.76 -7.22
CA LEU A 320 20.33 2.89 -8.50
C LEU A 320 19.49 2.16 -9.56
N THR A 321 19.21 2.82 -10.66
CA THR A 321 18.56 2.21 -11.82
C THR A 321 19.35 2.57 -13.06
N VAL A 322 19.67 1.58 -13.87
CA VAL A 322 20.29 1.76 -15.19
C VAL A 322 19.47 1.01 -16.21
N GLY A 323 19.39 1.53 -17.43
CA GLY A 323 18.71 0.85 -18.50
C GLY A 323 19.11 1.35 -19.87
N ALA A 324 18.78 0.55 -20.87
CA ALA A 324 19.05 0.88 -22.27
C ALA A 324 18.06 0.16 -23.18
N SER A 325 17.84 0.74 -24.35
CA SER A 325 16.97 0.18 -25.38
C SER A 325 17.56 0.37 -26.75
N TYR A 326 17.33 -0.63 -27.58
CA TYR A 326 17.48 -0.54 -29.03
C TYR A 326 16.07 -0.34 -29.62
N LEU A 327 15.93 0.74 -30.37
CA LEU A 327 14.69 1.17 -31.00
C LEU A 327 14.76 0.98 -32.50
N HIS A 328 13.66 0.61 -33.11
CA HIS A 328 13.54 0.48 -34.56
C HIS A 328 12.11 0.85 -34.98
N ASP A 329 11.87 1.02 -36.29
CA ASP A 329 10.60 1.52 -36.84
C ASP A 329 9.36 0.71 -36.39
N LYS A 330 9.56 -0.58 -36.08
CA LYS A 330 8.46 -1.48 -35.64
C LYS A 330 8.39 -1.71 -34.14
N GLY A 331 9.18 -1.00 -33.33
CA GLY A 331 9.15 -1.15 -31.88
C GLY A 331 10.50 -1.03 -31.20
N TYR A 332 10.66 -1.72 -30.07
CA TYR A 332 11.89 -1.68 -29.30
C TYR A 332 12.15 -2.98 -28.54
N ILE A 333 13.40 -3.18 -28.15
CA ILE A 333 13.85 -4.13 -27.15
C ILE A 333 14.73 -3.38 -26.16
N GLY A 334 14.45 -3.54 -24.86
CA GLY A 334 15.20 -2.86 -23.83
C GLY A 334 15.34 -3.68 -22.56
N ALA A 335 16.32 -3.28 -21.76
CA ALA A 335 16.63 -3.89 -20.47
C ALA A 335 16.86 -2.81 -19.42
N SER A 336 16.49 -3.10 -18.16
CA SER A 336 16.85 -2.28 -17.02
C SER A 336 17.26 -3.14 -15.84
N PHE A 337 18.24 -2.63 -15.09
CA PHE A 337 18.65 -3.17 -13.80
C PHE A 337 18.42 -2.13 -12.73
N SER A 338 17.79 -2.52 -11.61
CA SER A 338 17.61 -1.67 -10.45
C SER A 338 18.09 -2.34 -9.17
N HIS A 339 18.78 -1.56 -8.35
CA HIS A 339 19.19 -1.91 -7.00
C HIS A 339 18.51 -0.97 -6.01
N PHE A 340 17.79 -1.54 -5.06
CA PHE A 340 17.10 -0.84 -3.97
C PHE A 340 17.62 -1.36 -2.64
N ASN A 341 18.03 -0.46 -1.76
CA ASN A 341 18.46 -0.81 -0.40
C ASN A 341 17.88 0.20 0.59
N THR A 342 17.12 -0.28 1.56
CA THR A 342 16.57 0.56 2.62
C THR A 342 16.75 -0.06 3.99
N ARG A 343 17.00 0.81 4.98
CA ARG A 343 17.03 0.48 6.39
C ARG A 343 16.20 1.48 7.16
N TYR A 344 15.29 0.99 8.00
CA TYR A 344 14.45 1.87 8.81
C TYR A 344 14.03 1.22 10.11
N GLY A 345 13.66 2.07 11.08
CA GLY A 345 13.05 1.65 12.32
C GLY A 345 11.53 1.53 12.20
N VAL A 346 10.94 0.56 12.90
CA VAL A 346 9.50 0.41 13.07
C VAL A 346 9.11 1.08 14.37
N PRO A 347 8.26 2.13 14.34
CA PRO A 347 7.82 2.80 15.55
C PRO A 347 7.05 1.85 16.47
N GLY A 348 7.27 1.98 17.73
CA GLY A 348 6.36 1.46 18.75
C GLY A 348 6.71 0.18 19.42
N PHE A 349 7.42 -0.76 18.82
CA PHE A 349 7.76 -1.99 19.51
C PHE A 349 9.04 -1.86 20.31
N SER A 350 8.98 -2.30 21.56
CA SER A 350 10.16 -2.65 22.32
C SER A 350 9.84 -3.88 23.17
N TYR A 351 10.56 -4.94 22.90
CA TYR A 351 10.41 -6.16 23.65
C TYR A 351 11.23 -6.07 24.94
N LEU A 352 10.57 -6.36 26.07
CA LEU A 352 11.30 -6.68 27.29
C LEU A 352 11.77 -8.13 27.18
N ALA A 353 13.04 -8.34 26.98
CA ALA A 353 13.66 -9.65 27.14
C ALA A 353 13.64 -10.04 28.63
N SER A 354 12.46 -10.22 29.20
CA SER A 354 12.27 -10.49 30.61
C SER A 354 11.90 -11.94 30.85
N ARG A 355 12.80 -12.87 30.52
CA ARG A 355 12.75 -14.17 31.24
C ARG A 355 13.87 -14.34 32.27
N ALA A 356 14.83 -13.48 32.31
CA ALA A 356 15.69 -13.38 33.45
C ALA A 356 15.06 -12.36 34.42
N ALA A 357 14.43 -12.84 35.42
CA ALA A 357 13.76 -12.08 36.49
C ALA A 357 14.69 -11.17 37.29
N SER A 358 15.81 -10.79 36.77
CA SER A 358 16.77 -9.94 37.44
C SER A 358 17.37 -8.95 36.46
N GLN A 359 16.89 -7.73 36.53
CA GLN A 359 17.70 -6.55 36.58
C GLN A 359 17.93 -5.67 35.38
N ARG A 360 17.58 -5.95 34.12
CA ARG A 360 17.64 -4.86 33.09
C ARG A 360 16.53 -4.97 32.05
N LYS A 361 15.58 -4.03 32.11
CA LYS A 361 14.65 -3.74 31.04
C LYS A 361 15.47 -3.29 29.83
N SER A 362 15.82 -4.18 28.91
CA SER A 362 16.55 -3.82 27.70
C SER A 362 15.57 -3.42 26.60
N TYR A 363 15.77 -2.22 26.06
CA TYR A 363 15.04 -1.72 24.89
C TYR A 363 15.54 -2.43 23.64
N LEU A 364 14.68 -3.23 23.00
CA LEU A 364 14.95 -3.93 21.76
C LEU A 364 14.03 -3.39 20.65
N PRO A 365 14.42 -2.31 19.97
CA PRO A 365 13.60 -1.74 18.89
C PRO A 365 13.57 -2.68 17.68
N VAL A 366 12.43 -2.71 17.01
CA VAL A 366 12.32 -3.41 15.72
C VAL A 366 12.89 -2.51 14.62
N SER A 367 13.77 -3.04 13.80
CA SER A 367 14.23 -2.39 12.58
C SER A 367 14.17 -3.35 11.40
N VAL A 368 14.01 -2.80 10.21
CA VAL A 368 13.91 -3.55 8.95
C VAL A 368 15.05 -3.13 8.03
N THR A 369 15.60 -4.11 7.32
CA THR A 369 16.48 -3.90 6.18
C THR A 369 15.92 -4.64 4.99
N ASN A 370 15.76 -3.96 3.86
CA ASN A 370 15.39 -4.56 2.59
C ASN A 370 16.47 -4.27 1.55
N GLU A 371 16.88 -5.28 0.82
CA GLU A 371 17.77 -5.20 -0.32
C GLU A 371 17.11 -5.93 -1.50
N THR A 372 16.84 -5.22 -2.58
CA THR A 372 16.20 -5.77 -3.77
C THR A 372 17.01 -5.45 -5.02
N ASN A 373 17.29 -6.48 -5.81
CA ASN A 373 17.87 -6.39 -7.15
C ASN A 373 16.84 -6.88 -8.15
N ARG A 374 16.61 -6.11 -9.21
CA ARG A 374 15.66 -6.44 -10.27
C ARG A 374 16.28 -6.24 -11.64
N LEU A 375 16.15 -7.24 -12.49
CA LEU A 375 16.46 -7.17 -13.92
C LEU A 375 15.15 -7.31 -14.69
N ASN A 376 14.82 -6.33 -15.52
CA ASN A 376 13.66 -6.34 -16.38
C ASN A 376 14.10 -6.29 -17.85
N LEU A 377 13.44 -7.08 -18.68
CA LEU A 377 13.55 -7.05 -20.12
C LEU A 377 12.16 -6.80 -20.69
N LYS A 378 12.04 -5.85 -21.60
CA LYS A 378 10.77 -5.53 -22.28
C LYS A 378 11.02 -5.38 -23.76
N SER A 379 10.15 -5.98 -24.57
CA SER A 379 10.17 -5.84 -26.01
C SER A 379 8.75 -5.60 -26.50
N GLN A 380 8.62 -4.68 -27.45
CA GLN A 380 7.37 -4.42 -28.16
C GLN A 380 7.64 -4.41 -29.65
N LEU A 381 6.79 -5.12 -30.38
CA LEU A 381 6.79 -5.17 -31.85
C LEU A 381 5.40 -4.80 -32.36
N ASN A 382 5.34 -3.83 -33.26
CA ASN A 382 4.11 -3.30 -33.85
C ASN A 382 4.00 -3.72 -35.34
N ALA A 383 2.76 -3.79 -35.84
CA ALA A 383 2.46 -4.05 -37.26
C ALA A 383 3.14 -5.28 -37.82
N LEU A 384 3.04 -6.44 -37.16
CA LEU A 384 3.74 -7.65 -37.52
C LEU A 384 3.17 -8.33 -38.78
N VAL A 385 2.04 -8.98 -38.66
CA VAL A 385 1.35 -9.69 -39.74
C VAL A 385 -0.10 -9.87 -39.33
N MET A 386 -1.04 -9.69 -40.28
CA MET A 386 -2.44 -10.00 -39.98
C MET A 386 -2.60 -11.40 -39.37
N PRO A 387 -3.35 -11.57 -38.26
CA PRO A 387 -4.23 -10.61 -37.61
C PRO A 387 -3.61 -9.83 -36.41
N ILE A 388 -2.30 -9.87 -36.19
CA ILE A 388 -1.65 -9.30 -35.00
C ILE A 388 -1.13 -7.89 -35.31
N SER A 389 -1.57 -6.90 -34.52
CA SER A 389 -1.13 -5.51 -34.61
C SER A 389 0.08 -5.20 -33.72
N LYS A 390 0.13 -5.85 -32.53
CA LYS A 390 1.19 -5.61 -31.55
C LYS A 390 1.48 -6.88 -30.74
N VAL A 391 2.75 -7.11 -30.46
CA VAL A 391 3.22 -8.12 -29.50
C VAL A 391 4.07 -7.43 -28.46
N GLU A 392 3.78 -7.71 -27.19
CA GLU A 392 4.61 -7.27 -26.08
C GLU A 392 5.09 -8.48 -25.28
N ILE A 393 6.40 -8.50 -24.97
CA ILE A 393 7.05 -9.54 -24.16
C ILE A 393 7.74 -8.86 -22.98
N GLN A 394 7.50 -9.37 -21.79
CA GLN A 394 8.09 -8.89 -20.55
C GLN A 394 8.72 -10.06 -19.80
N LEU A 395 9.96 -9.88 -19.33
CA LEU A 395 10.68 -10.80 -18.46
C LEU A 395 11.17 -10.02 -17.24
N GLY A 396 10.94 -10.55 -16.05
CA GLY A 396 11.38 -9.95 -14.80
C GLY A 396 12.08 -10.99 -13.93
N PHE A 397 13.27 -10.63 -13.42
CA PHE A 397 14.01 -11.44 -12.46
C PHE A 397 14.28 -10.57 -11.24
N GLN A 398 13.73 -10.97 -10.09
CA GLN A 398 13.90 -10.22 -8.86
C GLN A 398 14.47 -11.10 -7.76
N LYS A 399 15.44 -10.57 -7.04
CA LYS A 399 15.99 -11.14 -5.81
C LYS A 399 15.87 -10.12 -4.70
N SER A 400 15.17 -10.46 -3.62
CA SER A 400 14.99 -9.60 -2.45
C SER A 400 15.46 -10.29 -1.17
N ARG A 401 15.92 -9.48 -0.23
CA ARG A 401 16.30 -9.87 1.13
C ARG A 401 15.66 -8.91 2.10
N ASP A 402 14.63 -9.37 2.77
CA ASP A 402 13.95 -8.65 3.84
C ASP A 402 14.39 -9.21 5.18
N LYS A 403 14.85 -8.37 6.10
CA LYS A 403 15.29 -8.79 7.44
C LYS A 403 14.64 -7.91 8.48
N GLU A 404 14.08 -8.54 9.48
CA GLU A 404 13.55 -7.90 10.67
C GLU A 404 14.48 -8.18 11.85
N TRP A 405 14.89 -7.12 12.50
CA TRP A 405 15.82 -7.14 13.63
C TRP A 405 15.09 -6.73 14.90
N LEU A 406 15.33 -7.45 15.97
CA LEU A 406 14.91 -7.10 17.33
C LEU A 406 16.16 -6.68 18.11
N GLY A 407 16.40 -5.38 18.22
CA GLY A 407 17.68 -4.84 18.65
C GLY A 407 18.81 -5.25 17.70
N THR A 408 19.75 -6.07 18.19
CA THR A 408 20.85 -6.63 17.39
C THR A 408 20.60 -8.06 16.93
N HIS A 409 19.49 -8.67 17.33
CA HIS A 409 19.16 -10.05 16.99
C HIS A 409 18.32 -10.12 15.70
N LEU A 410 18.68 -11.03 14.81
CA LEU A 410 17.88 -11.32 13.62
C LEU A 410 16.65 -12.13 14.06
N SER A 411 15.48 -11.50 14.02
CA SER A 411 14.20 -12.11 14.36
C SER A 411 13.69 -12.95 13.19
N SER A 412 13.49 -12.33 12.03
CA SER A 412 13.07 -13.01 10.81
C SER A 412 13.83 -12.50 9.58
N ALA A 413 14.03 -13.36 8.61
CA ALA A 413 14.58 -12.99 7.31
C ALA A 413 13.92 -13.79 6.21
N PHE A 414 13.57 -13.09 5.11
CA PHE A 414 12.97 -13.65 3.91
C PHE A 414 13.89 -13.38 2.73
N HIS A 415 14.34 -14.45 2.07
CA HIS A 415 15.04 -14.38 0.82
C HIS A 415 14.08 -14.82 -0.28
N THR A 416 13.68 -13.87 -1.14
CA THR A 416 12.74 -14.14 -2.20
C THR A 416 13.40 -14.10 -3.58
N TYR A 417 13.04 -15.04 -4.43
CA TYR A 417 13.43 -15.09 -5.83
C TYR A 417 12.16 -15.14 -6.65
N ASN A 418 12.04 -14.25 -7.62
CA ASN A 418 10.87 -14.17 -8.49
C ASN A 418 11.32 -14.21 -9.94
N ASP A 419 10.72 -15.11 -10.71
CA ASP A 419 10.83 -15.20 -12.16
C ASP A 419 9.44 -14.85 -12.72
N TYR A 420 9.39 -13.85 -13.57
CA TYR A 420 8.17 -13.37 -14.21
C TYR A 420 8.31 -13.39 -15.71
N TYR A 421 7.31 -13.90 -16.38
CA TYR A 421 7.15 -13.86 -17.84
C TYR A 421 5.74 -13.46 -18.19
N ARG A 422 5.59 -12.54 -19.15
CA ARG A 422 4.31 -12.18 -19.76
C ARG A 422 4.49 -11.97 -21.25
N SER A 423 3.57 -12.49 -22.03
CA SER A 423 3.44 -12.19 -23.45
C SER A 423 1.99 -11.82 -23.75
N SER A 424 1.78 -10.70 -24.42
CA SER A 424 0.47 -10.24 -24.84
C SER A 424 0.46 -9.91 -26.34
N PHE A 425 -0.65 -10.20 -26.96
CA PHE A 425 -0.90 -10.06 -28.40
C PHE A 425 -2.15 -9.21 -28.60
N GLU A 426 -2.01 -8.04 -29.20
CA GLU A 426 -3.14 -7.23 -29.63
C GLU A 426 -3.44 -7.60 -31.10
N HIS A 427 -4.70 -7.89 -31.39
CA HIS A 427 -5.11 -8.12 -32.76
C HIS A 427 -5.36 -6.81 -33.51
N GLN A 428 -5.33 -6.86 -34.85
CA GLN A 428 -5.74 -5.72 -35.66
C GLN A 428 -7.23 -5.42 -35.40
N PRO A 429 -7.65 -4.15 -35.52
CA PRO A 429 -9.04 -3.79 -35.35
C PRO A 429 -9.92 -4.59 -36.34
N LEU A 430 -10.95 -5.27 -35.82
CA LEU A 430 -11.89 -6.06 -36.58
C LEU A 430 -13.19 -5.26 -36.83
N PHE A 431 -13.98 -5.67 -37.81
CA PHE A 431 -15.29 -5.08 -38.13
C PHE A 431 -15.27 -3.54 -38.27
N ASN A 432 -14.47 -3.04 -39.18
CA ASN A 432 -14.27 -1.60 -39.44
C ASN A 432 -13.82 -0.81 -38.20
N HIS A 433 -12.87 -1.35 -37.47
CA HIS A 433 -12.28 -0.76 -36.24
C HIS A 433 -13.18 -0.76 -35.00
N HIS A 434 -14.31 -1.46 -35.02
CA HIS A 434 -15.21 -1.53 -33.88
C HIS A 434 -14.74 -2.50 -32.78
N VAL A 435 -13.90 -3.50 -33.08
CA VAL A 435 -13.43 -4.48 -32.11
C VAL A 435 -11.94 -4.42 -31.95
N LEU A 436 -11.48 -4.19 -30.71
CA LEU A 436 -10.08 -4.13 -30.31
C LEU A 436 -9.88 -5.09 -29.13
N GLY A 437 -8.82 -5.87 -29.13
CA GLY A 437 -8.61 -6.78 -28.04
C GLY A 437 -7.17 -7.22 -27.86
N THR A 438 -6.93 -7.84 -26.72
CA THR A 438 -5.65 -8.45 -26.37
C THR A 438 -5.87 -9.82 -25.75
N ILE A 439 -5.00 -10.76 -26.10
CA ILE A 439 -4.87 -12.05 -25.44
C ILE A 439 -3.47 -12.19 -24.88
N GLY A 440 -3.29 -12.76 -23.71
CA GLY A 440 -1.97 -12.93 -23.14
C GLY A 440 -1.84 -14.14 -22.25
N VAL A 441 -0.58 -14.55 -22.10
CA VAL A 441 -0.16 -15.59 -21.17
C VAL A 441 0.84 -15.03 -20.18
N GLU A 442 0.79 -15.54 -18.94
CA GLU A 442 1.67 -15.10 -17.89
C GLU A 442 2.14 -16.30 -17.06
N TRP A 443 3.38 -16.29 -16.68
CA TRP A 443 3.94 -17.23 -15.72
C TRP A 443 4.72 -16.47 -14.67
N ASN A 444 4.42 -16.76 -13.42
CA ASN A 444 5.09 -16.16 -12.26
C ASN A 444 5.49 -17.26 -11.28
N ARG A 445 6.77 -17.30 -10.93
CA ARG A 445 7.31 -18.23 -9.95
C ARG A 445 7.99 -17.45 -8.84
N GLN A 446 7.52 -17.64 -7.61
CA GLN A 446 8.10 -17.05 -6.42
C GLN A 446 8.61 -18.14 -5.48
N LYS A 447 9.84 -17.99 -5.01
CA LYS A 447 10.44 -18.83 -3.98
C LYS A 447 10.72 -17.97 -2.76
N ILE A 448 10.23 -18.38 -1.60
CA ILE A 448 10.43 -17.72 -0.31
C ILE A 448 11.22 -18.68 0.57
N PHE A 449 12.41 -18.25 0.98
CA PHE A 449 13.23 -18.92 1.97
C PHE A 449 13.22 -18.12 3.24
N SER A 450 12.72 -18.72 4.30
CA SER A 450 12.58 -18.12 5.63
C SER A 450 13.69 -18.58 6.56
N SER A 451 14.20 -17.67 7.38
CA SER A 451 15.18 -17.95 8.40
C SER A 451 15.05 -16.95 9.56
N GLY A 452 15.68 -17.24 10.69
CA GLY A 452 15.57 -16.45 11.91
C GLY A 452 14.80 -17.19 12.99
N LYS A 453 15.03 -16.81 14.25
CA LYS A 453 14.48 -17.53 15.41
C LYS A 453 12.95 -17.41 15.50
N ASP A 454 12.42 -16.26 15.08
CA ASP A 454 10.99 -15.92 15.15
C ASP A 454 10.39 -15.81 13.76
N SER A 455 10.97 -16.51 12.76
CA SER A 455 10.43 -16.52 11.40
C SER A 455 9.01 -17.09 11.41
N TYR A 456 8.05 -16.29 10.96
CA TYR A 456 6.63 -16.63 11.01
C TYR A 456 6.11 -17.34 9.74
N LEU A 457 6.98 -17.57 8.74
CA LEU A 457 6.62 -18.32 7.52
C LEU A 457 7.57 -19.50 7.33
N PRO A 458 7.08 -20.64 6.81
CA PRO A 458 7.92 -21.72 6.30
C PRO A 458 8.52 -21.36 4.94
N ASN A 459 9.40 -22.22 4.41
CA ASN A 459 9.81 -22.11 3.01
C ASN A 459 8.67 -22.46 2.08
N VAL A 460 8.41 -21.61 1.08
CA VAL A 460 7.29 -21.79 0.15
C VAL A 460 7.73 -21.51 -1.28
N ASN A 461 7.39 -22.41 -2.20
CA ASN A 461 7.45 -22.19 -3.64
C ASN A 461 6.04 -21.96 -4.15
N MET A 462 5.80 -20.82 -4.79
CA MET A 462 4.55 -20.48 -5.47
C MET A 462 4.78 -20.46 -6.98
N ASP A 463 3.92 -21.12 -7.74
CA ASP A 463 3.93 -21.15 -9.20
C ASP A 463 2.54 -20.76 -9.70
N THR A 464 2.44 -19.71 -10.49
CA THR A 464 1.20 -19.22 -11.08
C THR A 464 1.31 -19.22 -12.59
N LYS A 465 0.36 -19.84 -13.27
CA LYS A 465 0.23 -19.84 -14.73
C LYS A 465 -1.12 -19.27 -15.11
N SER A 466 -1.13 -18.36 -16.05
CA SER A 466 -2.31 -17.57 -16.38
C SER A 466 -2.53 -17.46 -17.89
N LEU A 467 -3.80 -17.39 -18.27
CA LEU A 467 -4.28 -17.00 -19.59
C LEU A 467 -5.31 -15.90 -19.39
N PHE A 468 -5.25 -14.85 -20.19
CA PHE A 468 -6.26 -13.78 -20.16
C PHE A 468 -6.62 -13.30 -21.55
N ILE A 469 -7.84 -12.77 -21.66
CA ILE A 469 -8.37 -12.09 -22.84
C ILE A 469 -9.12 -10.84 -22.37
N LEU A 470 -8.99 -9.76 -23.13
CA LEU A 470 -9.74 -8.52 -22.94
C LEU A 470 -10.14 -7.99 -24.30
N GLU A 471 -11.45 -7.82 -24.53
CA GLU A 471 -12.04 -7.32 -25.77
C GLU A 471 -12.86 -6.08 -25.51
N LYS A 472 -12.78 -5.12 -26.42
CA LYS A 472 -13.53 -3.88 -26.44
C LYS A 472 -14.27 -3.76 -27.75
N ILE A 473 -15.57 -3.53 -27.68
CA ILE A 473 -16.45 -3.30 -28.83
C ILE A 473 -16.96 -1.86 -28.75
N ASP A 474 -16.63 -1.07 -29.74
CA ASP A 474 -16.99 0.35 -29.84
C ASP A 474 -18.03 0.55 -30.94
N VAL A 475 -19.29 0.75 -30.54
CA VAL A 475 -20.43 1.02 -31.44
C VAL A 475 -21.20 2.20 -30.87
N SER A 476 -20.75 3.41 -31.22
CA SER A 476 -21.37 4.66 -30.74
C SER A 476 -22.90 4.59 -30.75
N PRO A 477 -23.60 4.99 -29.67
CA PRO A 477 -23.08 5.62 -28.44
C PRO A 477 -22.65 4.65 -27.34
N PHE A 478 -22.45 3.38 -27.65
CA PHE A 478 -22.12 2.33 -26.70
C PHE A 478 -20.68 1.84 -26.89
N VAL A 479 -20.00 1.59 -25.75
CA VAL A 479 -18.77 0.79 -25.71
C VAL A 479 -18.98 -0.37 -24.75
N VAL A 480 -18.72 -1.59 -25.22
CA VAL A 480 -18.79 -2.80 -24.41
C VAL A 480 -17.39 -3.34 -24.19
N GLU A 481 -17.05 -3.69 -22.95
CA GLU A 481 -15.79 -4.33 -22.59
C GLU A 481 -16.07 -5.71 -21.96
N PHE A 482 -15.37 -6.73 -22.43
CA PHE A 482 -15.40 -8.07 -21.90
C PHE A 482 -14.00 -8.52 -21.56
N GLY A 483 -13.78 -9.01 -20.35
CA GLY A 483 -12.51 -9.57 -19.91
C GLY A 483 -12.66 -10.88 -19.20
N GLN A 484 -11.75 -11.83 -19.46
CA GLN A 484 -11.70 -13.12 -18.81
C GLN A 484 -10.25 -13.52 -18.51
N ARG A 485 -9.99 -14.03 -17.30
CA ARG A 485 -8.69 -14.57 -16.89
C ARG A 485 -8.86 -15.87 -16.13
N TRP A 486 -7.91 -16.79 -16.36
CA TRP A 486 -7.79 -18.06 -15.65
C TRP A 486 -6.39 -18.18 -15.09
N ASP A 487 -6.29 -18.45 -13.79
CA ASP A 487 -5.03 -18.66 -13.09
C ASP A 487 -5.01 -20.06 -12.44
N LYS A 488 -3.87 -20.74 -12.55
CA LYS A 488 -3.56 -21.92 -11.75
C LYS A 488 -2.46 -21.55 -10.78
N VAL A 489 -2.77 -21.49 -9.49
CA VAL A 489 -1.85 -21.11 -8.40
C VAL A 489 -1.51 -22.35 -7.60
N LYS A 490 -0.22 -22.72 -7.55
CA LYS A 490 0.28 -23.89 -6.82
C LYS A 490 1.26 -23.45 -5.73
N TYR A 491 1.04 -23.94 -4.51
CA TYR A 491 1.95 -23.78 -3.36
C TYR A 491 2.59 -25.13 -3.03
N VAL A 492 3.91 -25.14 -2.86
CA VAL A 492 4.70 -26.25 -2.35
C VAL A 492 5.44 -25.75 -1.13
N VAL A 493 5.18 -26.37 0.02
CA VAL A 493 5.66 -25.93 1.33
C VAL A 493 6.72 -26.91 1.83
N ASP A 494 7.84 -26.35 2.30
CA ASP A 494 8.88 -27.10 3.01
C ASP A 494 8.98 -26.58 4.45
N THR A 495 8.63 -27.42 5.40
CA THR A 495 8.63 -27.13 6.84
C THR A 495 9.84 -27.69 7.58
N THR A 496 10.81 -28.26 6.87
CA THR A 496 11.94 -28.99 7.47
C THR A 496 12.73 -28.15 8.46
N ASN A 497 12.90 -26.85 8.17
CA ASN A 497 13.68 -25.91 9.00
C ASN A 497 12.80 -24.85 9.68
N HIS A 498 11.47 -24.99 9.65
CA HIS A 498 10.56 -24.02 10.27
C HIS A 498 10.37 -24.35 11.76
N ILE A 499 10.61 -23.36 12.61
CA ILE A 499 10.34 -23.42 14.05
C ILE A 499 8.93 -22.83 14.25
N SER A 500 7.95 -23.71 14.34
CA SER A 500 6.58 -23.32 14.61
C SER A 500 6.36 -23.01 16.08
N SER A 501 5.59 -21.98 16.39
CA SER A 501 5.08 -21.75 17.75
C SER A 501 4.08 -22.82 18.19
N ARG A 502 3.54 -23.59 17.23
CA ARG A 502 2.56 -24.67 17.42
C ARG A 502 3.16 -26.06 17.42
N GLY A 503 4.50 -26.18 17.39
CA GLY A 503 5.21 -27.45 17.35
C GLY A 503 5.43 -28.02 15.94
N LYS A 504 6.31 -29.01 15.85
CA LYS A 504 6.68 -29.64 14.56
C LYS A 504 5.45 -30.29 13.90
N GLY A 505 5.12 -29.81 12.72
CA GLY A 505 4.10 -30.45 11.88
C GLY A 505 2.68 -29.96 12.15
N GLY A 506 2.47 -28.70 12.45
CA GLY A 506 1.13 -28.12 12.49
C GLY A 506 0.31 -28.58 11.29
N ALA A 507 -0.93 -29.03 11.52
CA ALA A 507 -1.83 -29.69 10.55
C ALA A 507 -2.10 -28.90 9.24
N TYR A 508 -1.50 -27.74 9.12
CA TYR A 508 -1.77 -26.73 8.09
C TYR A 508 -0.69 -26.59 7.02
N SER A 509 0.50 -27.17 7.21
CA SER A 509 1.61 -27.08 6.25
C SER A 509 1.49 -28.07 5.10
N LYS A 510 0.40 -27.98 4.33
CA LYS A 510 0.15 -28.83 3.16
C LYS A 510 0.27 -28.06 1.86
N ASN A 511 0.76 -28.76 0.82
CA ASN A 511 0.71 -28.22 -0.54
C ASN A 511 -0.72 -27.91 -0.94
N ARG A 512 -0.93 -26.78 -1.63
CA ARG A 512 -2.26 -26.35 -2.09
C ARG A 512 -2.21 -25.99 -3.58
N THR A 513 -3.32 -26.20 -4.24
CA THR A 513 -3.52 -25.73 -5.63
C THR A 513 -4.90 -25.09 -5.73
N PHE A 514 -4.96 -23.92 -6.34
CA PHE A 514 -6.18 -23.18 -6.57
C PHE A 514 -6.35 -22.89 -8.06
N PHE A 515 -7.56 -23.04 -8.55
CA PHE A 515 -7.99 -22.55 -9.87
C PHE A 515 -8.83 -21.30 -9.64
N VAL A 516 -8.39 -20.18 -10.21
CA VAL A 516 -8.93 -18.84 -9.99
C VAL A 516 -9.44 -18.31 -11.32
N GLN A 517 -10.62 -17.71 -11.33
CA GLN A 517 -11.24 -17.11 -12.52
C GLN A 517 -11.61 -15.66 -12.20
N ASN A 518 -11.34 -14.78 -13.15
CA ASN A 518 -11.73 -13.38 -13.05
C ASN A 518 -12.43 -12.98 -14.35
N THR A 519 -13.68 -12.54 -14.23
CA THR A 519 -14.51 -12.09 -15.35
C THR A 519 -14.91 -10.64 -15.15
N HIS A 520 -14.85 -9.85 -16.21
CA HIS A 520 -15.26 -8.46 -16.21
C HIS A 520 -16.17 -8.16 -17.39
N LEU A 521 -17.25 -7.41 -17.13
CA LEU A 521 -18.17 -6.86 -18.12
C LEU A 521 -18.32 -5.37 -17.85
N GLY A 522 -18.15 -4.56 -18.88
CA GLY A 522 -18.33 -3.12 -18.82
C GLY A 522 -19.21 -2.62 -19.94
N LEU A 523 -20.06 -1.66 -19.66
CA LEU A 523 -20.88 -0.93 -20.62
C LEU A 523 -20.71 0.57 -20.38
N LEU A 524 -20.26 1.29 -21.39
CA LEU A 524 -20.31 2.74 -21.45
C LEU A 524 -21.43 3.15 -22.38
N PHE A 525 -22.26 4.09 -21.95
CA PHE A 525 -23.23 4.80 -22.77
C PHE A 525 -22.86 6.27 -22.80
N GLN A 526 -22.48 6.78 -23.96
CA GLN A 526 -22.05 8.16 -24.19
C GLN A 526 -22.79 8.74 -25.40
N PRO A 527 -24.04 9.23 -25.19
CA PRO A 527 -24.86 9.76 -26.26
C PRO A 527 -24.40 11.13 -26.76
N VAL A 528 -23.64 11.86 -25.92
CA VAL A 528 -23.04 13.17 -26.22
C VAL A 528 -21.63 13.22 -25.61
N ASP A 529 -20.73 14.00 -26.17
CA ASP A 529 -19.33 14.09 -25.69
C ASP A 529 -19.22 14.62 -24.26
N THR A 530 -20.21 15.36 -23.82
CA THR A 530 -20.23 16.05 -22.52
C THR A 530 -20.76 15.20 -21.37
N TRP A 531 -21.42 14.06 -21.63
CA TRP A 531 -22.00 13.22 -20.59
C TRP A 531 -21.90 11.74 -20.89
N TYR A 532 -21.61 10.95 -19.86
CA TYR A 532 -21.56 9.50 -19.96
C TYR A 532 -22.13 8.78 -18.74
N LEU A 533 -22.51 7.53 -18.94
CA LEU A 533 -22.89 6.55 -17.91
C LEU A 533 -22.08 5.27 -18.11
N LYS A 534 -21.40 4.80 -17.06
CA LYS A 534 -20.66 3.52 -17.06
C LYS A 534 -21.31 2.54 -16.09
N LEU A 535 -21.57 1.33 -16.54
CA LEU A 535 -22.00 0.22 -15.71
C LEU A 535 -20.99 -0.91 -15.85
N GLN A 536 -20.47 -1.40 -14.72
CA GLN A 536 -19.51 -2.50 -14.72
C GLN A 536 -19.95 -3.58 -13.74
N ARG A 537 -19.74 -4.84 -14.13
CA ARG A 537 -19.89 -6.00 -13.24
C ARG A 537 -18.66 -6.88 -13.36
N SER A 538 -18.17 -7.37 -12.23
CA SER A 538 -17.04 -8.29 -12.23
C SER A 538 -17.23 -9.40 -11.20
N TRP A 539 -16.91 -10.63 -11.60
CA TRP A 539 -16.77 -11.77 -10.73
C TRP A 539 -15.27 -12.02 -10.54
N GLN A 540 -14.82 -11.86 -9.32
CA GLN A 540 -13.40 -11.90 -9.04
C GLN A 540 -13.08 -12.97 -8.00
N GLU A 541 -11.94 -13.63 -8.19
CA GLU A 541 -11.44 -14.65 -7.29
C GLU A 541 -9.97 -14.38 -6.95
N ARG A 542 -9.56 -14.81 -5.76
CA ARG A 542 -8.17 -14.74 -5.30
C ARG A 542 -7.81 -15.99 -4.50
N ALA A 543 -6.66 -16.59 -4.79
CA ALA A 543 -6.07 -17.61 -3.93
C ALA A 543 -5.59 -16.96 -2.61
N PRO A 544 -5.68 -17.68 -1.46
CA PRO A 544 -5.09 -17.19 -0.22
C PRO A 544 -3.58 -16.96 -0.36
N GLU A 545 -3.01 -15.97 0.33
CA GLU A 545 -1.58 -15.72 0.35
C GLU A 545 -0.82 -16.62 1.33
N VAL A 546 0.50 -16.60 1.22
CA VAL A 546 1.38 -17.48 2.00
C VAL A 546 1.22 -17.29 3.51
N ASN A 547 1.06 -16.07 3.99
CA ASN A 547 0.83 -15.81 5.41
C ASN A 547 -0.59 -16.17 5.87
N GLU A 548 -1.59 -16.01 4.99
CA GLU A 548 -2.95 -16.42 5.29
C GLU A 548 -3.04 -17.94 5.51
N LEU A 549 -2.28 -18.72 4.74
CA LEU A 549 -2.25 -20.17 4.83
C LEU A 549 -1.27 -20.71 5.88
N TYR A 550 -0.08 -20.09 6.00
CA TYR A 550 1.07 -20.75 6.61
C TYR A 550 1.77 -19.95 7.70
N ALA A 551 1.31 -18.73 8.05
CA ALA A 551 1.89 -17.98 9.17
C ALA A 551 1.79 -18.76 10.48
N ASP A 552 2.85 -18.76 11.27
CA ASP A 552 2.91 -19.53 12.51
C ASP A 552 4.10 -19.10 13.38
N ASN A 553 4.08 -17.91 13.93
CA ASN A 553 5.02 -17.44 14.96
C ASN A 553 4.77 -15.97 15.34
N ASN A 554 5.65 -15.44 16.19
CA ASN A 554 5.65 -14.04 16.59
C ASN A 554 6.01 -13.13 15.42
N HIS A 555 5.22 -12.10 15.23
CA HIS A 555 5.43 -11.04 14.27
C HIS A 555 5.60 -9.72 15.04
N TYR A 556 6.81 -9.45 15.50
CA TYR A 556 7.07 -8.36 16.44
C TYR A 556 6.73 -6.98 15.90
N ALA A 557 6.99 -6.74 14.62
CA ALA A 557 6.64 -5.47 14.00
C ALA A 557 5.13 -5.17 14.05
N LEU A 558 4.29 -6.21 13.96
CA LEU A 558 2.83 -6.09 14.04
C LEU A 558 2.29 -6.15 15.48
N LEU A 559 3.13 -6.43 16.48
CA LEU A 559 2.75 -6.65 17.88
C LEU A 559 1.77 -7.82 18.08
N ILE A 560 1.91 -8.86 17.25
CA ILE A 560 1.03 -10.03 17.25
C ILE A 560 1.84 -11.33 17.19
N GLU A 561 1.21 -12.40 17.61
CA GLU A 561 1.49 -13.74 17.13
C GLU A 561 0.52 -14.00 15.97
N GLU A 562 1.03 -14.31 14.78
CA GLU A 562 0.24 -14.48 13.57
C GLU A 562 0.09 -15.95 13.22
N ASN A 563 -1.14 -16.41 13.07
CA ASN A 563 -1.49 -17.79 12.77
C ASN A 563 -2.30 -17.88 11.48
N GLY A 564 -1.78 -18.63 10.51
CA GLY A 564 -2.47 -18.96 9.24
C GLY A 564 -3.48 -20.10 9.42
N ASP A 565 -4.36 -20.27 8.42
CA ASP A 565 -5.27 -21.41 8.32
C ASP A 565 -5.14 -22.07 6.94
N GLY A 566 -4.50 -23.23 6.89
CA GLY A 566 -4.35 -24.01 5.66
C GLY A 566 -5.65 -24.56 5.05
N ARG A 567 -6.81 -24.35 5.70
CA ARG A 567 -8.14 -24.76 5.22
C ARG A 567 -8.85 -23.64 4.44
N LEU A 568 -8.31 -22.43 4.41
CA LEU A 568 -8.91 -21.31 3.72
C LEU A 568 -9.23 -21.66 2.27
N LYS A 569 -10.40 -21.23 1.83
CA LYS A 569 -10.85 -21.33 0.44
C LYS A 569 -10.40 -20.07 -0.31
N LYS A 570 -10.48 -20.08 -1.64
CA LYS A 570 -10.29 -18.87 -2.43
C LYS A 570 -11.32 -17.80 -2.05
N GLU A 571 -10.92 -16.52 -2.00
CA GLU A 571 -11.87 -15.41 -1.94
C GLU A 571 -12.63 -15.36 -3.27
N GLN A 572 -13.93 -15.08 -3.19
CA GLN A 572 -14.81 -14.89 -4.34
C GLN A 572 -15.65 -13.65 -4.10
N SER A 573 -15.78 -12.80 -5.11
CA SER A 573 -16.60 -11.59 -5.00
C SER A 573 -17.42 -11.33 -6.27
N ASP A 574 -18.65 -10.86 -6.10
CA ASP A 574 -19.51 -10.28 -7.13
C ASP A 574 -19.60 -8.76 -6.91
N ASN A 575 -19.14 -8.01 -7.88
CA ASN A 575 -18.93 -6.58 -7.77
C ASN A 575 -19.72 -5.82 -8.83
N TRP A 576 -20.37 -4.74 -8.40
CA TRP A 576 -21.07 -3.79 -9.26
C TRP A 576 -20.48 -2.40 -9.10
N GLU A 577 -20.35 -1.70 -10.20
CA GLU A 577 -19.92 -0.30 -10.23
C GLU A 577 -20.79 0.48 -11.22
N LEU A 578 -21.32 1.62 -10.78
CA LEU A 578 -22.06 2.55 -11.59
C LEU A 578 -21.39 3.92 -11.46
N SER A 579 -20.93 4.47 -12.57
CA SER A 579 -20.34 5.81 -12.63
C SER A 579 -21.08 6.67 -13.65
N THR A 580 -21.28 7.93 -13.32
CA THR A 580 -21.74 8.95 -14.28
C THR A 580 -20.82 10.14 -14.20
N GLY A 581 -20.56 10.76 -15.35
CA GLY A 581 -19.67 11.90 -15.41
C GLY A 581 -20.11 12.93 -16.44
N VAL A 582 -19.67 14.16 -16.18
CA VAL A 582 -19.84 15.31 -17.06
C VAL A 582 -18.46 15.86 -17.39
N ASN A 583 -18.18 16.03 -18.69
CA ASN A 583 -16.93 16.57 -19.21
C ASN A 583 -17.23 17.82 -20.03
N LEU A 584 -16.99 18.97 -19.44
CA LEU A 584 -17.04 20.27 -20.09
C LEU A 584 -15.63 20.81 -20.24
N GLU A 585 -15.39 21.75 -21.11
CA GLU A 585 -14.08 22.31 -21.39
C GLU A 585 -13.30 22.72 -20.11
N GLN A 586 -14.00 23.32 -19.16
CA GLN A 586 -13.40 23.80 -17.90
C GLN A 586 -13.82 23.02 -16.67
N PHE A 587 -14.80 22.14 -16.77
CA PHE A 587 -15.39 21.46 -15.62
C PHE A 587 -15.58 19.97 -15.90
N ASN A 588 -14.96 19.13 -15.04
CA ASN A 588 -15.12 17.68 -15.06
C ASN A 588 -15.68 17.21 -13.71
N ALA A 589 -16.65 16.32 -13.76
CA ALA A 589 -17.23 15.72 -12.57
C ALA A 589 -17.48 14.23 -12.79
N GLU A 590 -17.12 13.39 -11.85
CA GLU A 590 -17.48 11.97 -11.83
C GLU A 590 -18.05 11.59 -10.46
N LEU A 591 -19.18 10.90 -10.47
CA LEU A 591 -19.79 10.27 -9.31
C LEU A 591 -19.80 8.76 -9.54
N THR A 592 -19.19 8.01 -8.63
CA THR A 592 -19.14 6.55 -8.69
C THR A 592 -19.77 5.93 -7.44
N TRP A 593 -20.69 5.01 -7.65
CA TRP A 593 -21.20 4.10 -6.64
C TRP A 593 -20.65 2.70 -6.92
N PHE A 594 -20.26 1.97 -5.86
CA PHE A 594 -19.82 0.59 -5.98
C PHE A 594 -20.37 -0.30 -4.86
N GLN A 595 -20.56 -1.58 -5.17
CA GLN A 595 -20.89 -2.64 -4.22
C GLN A 595 -20.05 -3.87 -4.53
N ARG A 596 -19.52 -4.51 -3.47
CA ARG A 596 -18.74 -5.75 -3.53
C ARG A 596 -19.30 -6.73 -2.51
N ASN A 597 -19.65 -7.94 -2.96
CA ASN A 597 -20.13 -9.01 -2.10
C ASN A 597 -19.12 -10.15 -2.15
N PHE A 598 -18.48 -10.45 -1.02
CA PHE A 598 -17.53 -11.54 -0.88
C PHE A 598 -18.18 -12.72 -0.17
N ASP A 599 -17.90 -13.95 -0.65
CA ASP A 599 -18.34 -15.17 0.04
C ASP A 599 -17.35 -15.61 1.11
N ASN A 600 -16.05 -15.55 0.85
CA ASN A 600 -14.98 -16.03 1.72
C ASN A 600 -13.91 -14.97 1.90
N PHE A 601 -14.26 -13.79 2.40
CA PHE A 601 -13.27 -12.73 2.65
C PHE A 601 -12.31 -13.13 3.76
N HIS A 602 -10.98 -13.04 3.52
CA HIS A 602 -9.97 -13.37 4.51
C HIS A 602 -9.66 -12.17 5.39
N TYR A 603 -9.67 -12.36 6.68
CA TYR A 603 -9.34 -11.34 7.67
C TYR A 603 -8.55 -11.92 8.84
N LEU A 604 -7.74 -11.09 9.47
CA LEU A 604 -6.94 -11.45 10.63
C LEU A 604 -7.71 -11.07 11.90
N GLY A 605 -8.29 -12.06 12.58
CA GLY A 605 -9.13 -11.89 13.76
C GLY A 605 -8.34 -12.12 15.05
N TYR A 606 -8.67 -11.37 16.11
CA TYR A 606 -8.14 -11.60 17.46
C TYR A 606 -8.79 -12.82 18.08
N THR A 607 -7.99 -13.70 18.70
CA THR A 607 -8.48 -14.94 19.32
C THR A 607 -9.01 -14.73 20.73
N GLY A 608 -8.84 -13.54 21.30
CA GLY A 608 -9.21 -13.20 22.68
C GLY A 608 -8.05 -13.38 23.67
N ILE A 609 -6.92 -13.94 23.24
CA ILE A 609 -5.76 -14.17 24.12
C ILE A 609 -4.56 -13.32 23.70
N SER A 610 -3.69 -13.05 24.68
CA SER A 610 -2.39 -12.41 24.45
C SER A 610 -1.32 -13.23 25.13
N ARG A 611 -0.19 -13.43 24.44
CA ARG A 611 0.94 -14.22 24.91
C ARG A 611 2.23 -13.40 24.87
N ALA A 612 3.00 -13.38 25.94
CA ALA A 612 4.25 -12.63 26.03
C ALA A 612 4.14 -11.16 25.60
N GLY A 613 3.00 -10.51 25.88
CA GLY A 613 2.74 -9.12 25.46
C GLY A 613 2.30 -8.95 24.00
N LEU A 614 2.07 -10.03 23.25
CA LEU A 614 1.58 -10.02 21.88
C LEU A 614 0.12 -10.52 21.83
N ALA A 615 -0.71 -9.88 21.03
CA ALA A 615 -2.06 -10.38 20.75
C ALA A 615 -1.98 -11.57 19.79
N VAL A 616 -2.61 -12.69 20.12
CA VAL A 616 -2.69 -13.86 19.25
C VAL A 616 -3.80 -13.65 18.23
N LYS A 617 -3.46 -13.64 16.94
CA LYS A 617 -4.40 -13.47 15.85
C LYS A 617 -4.34 -14.64 14.87
N GLU A 618 -5.50 -14.98 14.32
CA GLU A 618 -5.66 -16.08 13.37
C GLU A 618 -6.34 -15.60 12.09
N TRP A 619 -5.85 -16.08 10.96
CA TRP A 619 -6.50 -15.88 9.67
C TRP A 619 -7.81 -16.68 9.58
N ARG A 620 -8.86 -16.00 9.15
CA ARG A 620 -10.24 -16.51 9.07
C ARG A 620 -10.89 -16.07 7.79
N GLN A 621 -12.01 -16.70 7.45
CA GLN A 621 -12.84 -16.31 6.31
C GLN A 621 -14.30 -16.13 6.71
N ALA A 622 -14.97 -15.14 6.12
CA ALA A 622 -16.41 -14.90 6.32
C ALA A 622 -17.00 -14.12 5.13
N PRO A 623 -18.32 -14.20 4.93
CA PRO A 623 -18.99 -13.33 3.97
C PRO A 623 -18.87 -11.85 4.34
N LEU A 624 -18.55 -11.02 3.35
CA LEU A 624 -18.40 -9.57 3.52
C LEU A 624 -19.18 -8.84 2.44
N ARG A 625 -19.95 -7.83 2.82
CA ARG A 625 -20.55 -6.87 1.90
C ARG A 625 -19.92 -5.50 2.08
N MET A 626 -19.40 -4.94 1.00
CA MET A 626 -18.84 -3.58 0.95
C MET A 626 -19.63 -2.74 -0.04
N ASN A 627 -19.89 -1.50 0.30
CA ASN A 627 -20.44 -0.50 -0.62
C ASN A 627 -19.85 0.86 -0.32
N GLY A 628 -19.85 1.73 -1.32
CA GLY A 628 -19.32 3.08 -1.16
C GLY A 628 -19.68 4.01 -2.30
N VAL A 629 -19.32 5.27 -2.09
CA VAL A 629 -19.52 6.35 -3.06
C VAL A 629 -18.24 7.18 -3.12
N GLU A 630 -17.86 7.54 -4.33
CA GLU A 630 -16.74 8.43 -4.65
C GLU A 630 -17.24 9.58 -5.48
N LEU A 631 -16.76 10.78 -5.19
CA LEU A 631 -17.03 12.01 -5.95
C LEU A 631 -15.69 12.65 -6.28
N ASP A 632 -15.47 12.99 -7.53
CA ASP A 632 -14.36 13.78 -8.04
C ASP A 632 -14.88 14.93 -8.87
N LEU A 633 -14.40 16.14 -8.59
CA LEU A 633 -14.75 17.37 -9.32
C LEU A 633 -13.46 18.10 -9.66
N THR A 634 -13.28 18.50 -10.90
CA THR A 634 -12.16 19.34 -11.34
C THR A 634 -12.71 20.54 -12.09
N TYR A 635 -12.26 21.75 -11.74
CA TYR A 635 -12.58 22.97 -12.42
C TYR A 635 -11.30 23.72 -12.77
N GLN A 636 -11.14 24.03 -14.04
CA GLN A 636 -10.01 24.79 -14.58
C GLN A 636 -10.49 26.18 -15.04
N HIS A 637 -9.77 27.19 -14.65
CA HIS A 637 -10.12 28.56 -15.00
C HIS A 637 -8.86 29.41 -15.21
N GLN A 638 -8.79 30.07 -16.35
CA GLN A 638 -7.74 31.05 -16.63
C GLN A 638 -8.15 32.43 -16.14
N THR A 639 -7.28 33.07 -15.38
CA THR A 639 -7.48 34.43 -14.89
C THR A 639 -6.40 35.35 -15.43
N PRO A 640 -6.74 36.59 -15.84
CA PRO A 640 -5.74 37.54 -16.33
C PRO A 640 -4.64 37.91 -15.33
N HIS A 641 -4.96 37.83 -14.02
CA HIS A 641 -4.05 38.30 -12.95
C HIS A 641 -3.32 37.20 -12.20
N PHE A 642 -3.89 35.97 -12.16
CA PHE A 642 -3.34 34.86 -11.38
C PHE A 642 -3.00 33.62 -12.22
N GLY A 643 -3.09 33.75 -13.57
CA GLY A 643 -2.81 32.66 -14.50
C GLY A 643 -3.85 31.52 -14.43
N ASP A 644 -3.37 30.29 -14.57
CA ASP A 644 -4.21 29.08 -14.61
C ASP A 644 -4.48 28.59 -13.20
N LEU A 645 -5.77 28.45 -12.88
CA LEU A 645 -6.26 27.92 -11.60
C LEU A 645 -6.91 26.55 -11.86
N THR A 646 -6.43 25.53 -11.17
CA THR A 646 -7.06 24.21 -11.18
C THR A 646 -7.55 23.86 -9.78
N TRP A 647 -8.86 23.75 -9.63
CA TRP A 647 -9.52 23.28 -8.42
C TRP A 647 -9.84 21.80 -8.57
N HIS A 648 -9.50 21.02 -7.58
CA HIS A 648 -9.90 19.62 -7.47
C HIS A 648 -10.57 19.41 -6.12
N LEU A 649 -11.77 18.82 -6.12
CA LEU A 649 -12.50 18.45 -4.92
C LEU A 649 -12.85 16.97 -4.98
N PHE A 650 -12.69 16.27 -3.86
CA PHE A 650 -13.05 14.87 -3.77
C PHE A 650 -13.76 14.53 -2.46
N ALA A 651 -14.57 13.48 -2.51
CA ALA A 651 -15.14 12.87 -1.31
C ALA A 651 -15.17 11.35 -1.47
N ASP A 652 -14.94 10.63 -0.40
CA ASP A 652 -15.07 9.19 -0.38
C ASP A 652 -15.77 8.67 0.88
N TYR A 653 -16.56 7.62 0.67
CA TYR A 653 -17.27 6.91 1.71
C TYR A 653 -17.23 5.42 1.42
N VAL A 654 -16.82 4.62 2.41
CA VAL A 654 -16.86 3.16 2.35
C VAL A 654 -17.59 2.61 3.57
N HIS A 655 -18.53 1.72 3.33
CA HIS A 655 -19.22 0.96 4.35
C HIS A 655 -19.08 -0.52 4.10
N HIS A 656 -18.95 -1.32 5.14
CA HIS A 656 -18.95 -2.78 5.02
C HIS A 656 -19.61 -3.45 6.22
N LYS A 657 -20.07 -4.67 5.97
CA LYS A 657 -20.66 -5.57 6.95
C LYS A 657 -20.05 -6.96 6.76
N LEU A 658 -19.42 -7.46 7.81
CA LEU A 658 -18.91 -8.83 7.89
C LEU A 658 -19.99 -9.70 8.56
N THR A 659 -20.40 -10.77 7.91
CA THR A 659 -21.38 -11.71 8.48
C THR A 659 -20.63 -12.79 9.25
N LEU A 660 -20.69 -12.73 10.57
CA LEU A 660 -20.03 -13.69 11.44
C LEU A 660 -20.88 -14.94 11.60
N ALA A 661 -20.23 -16.10 11.76
CA ALA A 661 -20.92 -17.32 12.10
C ALA A 661 -21.67 -17.17 13.44
N PRO A 662 -22.85 -17.77 13.62
CA PRO A 662 -23.53 -17.74 14.90
C PRO A 662 -22.67 -18.43 15.95
N ASP A 663 -22.52 -17.81 17.12
CA ASP A 663 -22.16 -18.54 18.35
C ASP A 663 -23.23 -19.64 18.57
N HIS A 664 -22.91 -20.70 19.28
CA HIS A 664 -23.79 -21.85 19.49
C HIS A 664 -25.23 -21.52 19.97
N ILE A 665 -25.52 -20.29 20.28
CA ILE A 665 -26.78 -19.84 20.93
C ILE A 665 -27.46 -18.71 20.15
N ASP A 666 -26.79 -17.91 19.31
CA ASP A 666 -27.36 -16.71 18.71
C ASP A 666 -27.41 -16.74 17.18
N ALA A 667 -28.35 -15.95 16.62
CA ALA A 667 -28.46 -15.68 15.19
C ALA A 667 -27.18 -15.05 14.62
N LYS A 668 -27.01 -15.12 13.30
CA LYS A 668 -25.92 -14.49 12.55
C LYS A 668 -25.63 -13.10 13.05
N ARG A 669 -24.42 -12.86 13.55
CA ARG A 669 -23.96 -11.53 13.97
C ARG A 669 -23.37 -10.75 12.82
N ILE A 670 -23.54 -9.44 12.86
CA ILE A 670 -22.95 -8.51 11.90
C ILE A 670 -21.83 -7.76 12.61
N GLY A 671 -20.62 -7.85 12.07
CA GLY A 671 -19.44 -7.12 12.53
C GLY A 671 -18.90 -6.15 11.48
N TYR A 672 -17.82 -5.48 11.84
CA TYR A 672 -17.03 -4.65 10.92
C TYR A 672 -15.64 -5.25 10.77
N LEU A 673 -14.98 -4.95 9.64
CA LEU A 673 -13.56 -5.28 9.48
C LEU A 673 -12.71 -4.40 10.41
N PRO A 674 -11.61 -4.94 10.96
CA PRO A 674 -10.63 -4.12 11.66
C PRO A 674 -9.92 -3.16 10.70
N HIS A 675 -9.43 -2.06 11.24
CA HIS A 675 -8.63 -1.05 10.51
C HIS A 675 -9.34 -0.45 9.28
N LEU A 676 -10.64 -0.18 9.40
CA LEU A 676 -11.40 0.49 8.36
C LEU A 676 -10.91 1.90 8.08
N PRO A 677 -10.82 2.29 6.80
CA PRO A 677 -10.60 3.68 6.45
C PRO A 677 -11.76 4.56 6.91
N THR A 678 -11.47 5.81 7.24
CA THR A 678 -12.48 6.83 7.53
C THR A 678 -12.95 7.48 6.25
N SER A 679 -14.21 7.93 6.22
CA SER A 679 -14.70 8.79 5.14
C SER A 679 -13.93 10.11 5.14
N ARG A 680 -13.73 10.67 3.94
CA ARG A 680 -13.00 11.91 3.75
C ARG A 680 -13.74 12.86 2.82
N ILE A 681 -13.45 14.13 3.05
CA ILE A 681 -13.73 15.23 2.11
C ILE A 681 -12.41 16.00 1.96
N GLY A 682 -11.99 16.23 0.75
CA GLY A 682 -10.75 16.96 0.49
C GLY A 682 -10.81 17.77 -0.79
N GLY A 683 -9.83 18.63 -0.95
CA GLY A 683 -9.63 19.37 -2.18
C GLY A 683 -8.26 20.00 -2.23
N ASP A 684 -7.84 20.27 -3.45
CA ASP A 684 -6.60 20.98 -3.74
C ASP A 684 -6.83 22.09 -4.77
N LEU A 685 -6.04 23.13 -4.64
CA LEU A 685 -5.93 24.23 -5.59
C LEU A 685 -4.50 24.28 -6.09
N THR A 686 -4.33 24.19 -7.39
CA THR A 686 -3.07 24.50 -8.09
C THR A 686 -3.20 25.81 -8.83
N VAL A 687 -2.19 26.67 -8.69
CA VAL A 687 -2.09 27.98 -9.35
C VAL A 687 -0.82 27.97 -10.18
N GLN A 688 -0.93 28.21 -11.47
CA GLN A 688 0.22 28.40 -12.34
C GLN A 688 0.22 29.81 -12.91
N TRP A 689 1.15 30.65 -12.46
CA TRP A 689 1.24 32.03 -12.86
C TRP A 689 2.66 32.38 -13.27
N GLN A 690 2.86 32.59 -14.57
CA GLN A 690 4.18 32.85 -15.14
C GLN A 690 5.17 31.72 -14.77
N ARG A 691 6.17 32.05 -13.95
CA ARG A 691 7.22 31.13 -13.46
C ARG A 691 6.90 30.53 -12.10
N TRP A 692 5.79 30.93 -11.48
CA TRP A 692 5.38 30.46 -10.17
C TRP A 692 4.35 29.34 -10.29
N ARG A 693 4.50 28.34 -9.47
CA ARG A 693 3.49 27.32 -9.25
C ARG A 693 3.19 27.24 -7.75
N GLY A 694 1.93 27.46 -7.41
CA GLY A 694 1.41 27.31 -6.04
C GLY A 694 0.52 26.09 -5.93
N PHE A 695 0.55 25.42 -4.79
CA PHE A 695 -0.30 24.28 -4.48
C PHE A 695 -0.78 24.38 -3.03
N THR A 696 -2.06 24.13 -2.79
CA THR A 696 -2.60 23.96 -1.44
C THR A 696 -3.59 22.82 -1.43
N SER A 697 -3.57 22.00 -0.38
CA SER A 697 -4.49 20.89 -0.18
C SER A 697 -5.08 20.92 1.22
N VAL A 698 -6.35 20.61 1.33
CA VAL A 698 -7.07 20.47 2.59
C VAL A 698 -7.82 19.14 2.57
N THR A 699 -7.57 18.27 3.55
CA THR A 699 -8.26 16.99 3.68
C THR A 699 -8.82 16.82 5.08
N HIS A 700 -10.14 16.66 5.18
CA HIS A 700 -10.84 16.38 6.42
C HIS A 700 -11.17 14.89 6.54
N TYR A 701 -10.70 14.26 7.59
CA TYR A 701 -11.01 12.89 7.98
C TYR A 701 -12.15 12.89 9.00
N VAL A 702 -13.24 12.24 8.69
CA VAL A 702 -14.44 12.16 9.54
C VAL A 702 -14.18 11.22 10.71
N LYS A 703 -14.85 11.41 11.85
CA LYS A 703 -14.77 10.48 13.00
C LYS A 703 -15.21 9.08 12.59
N GLN A 704 -14.35 8.06 12.80
CA GLN A 704 -14.74 6.66 12.61
C GLN A 704 -15.45 6.13 13.86
N LYS A 705 -16.75 5.86 13.73
CA LYS A 705 -17.58 5.30 14.79
C LYS A 705 -17.85 3.81 14.60
N ARG A 706 -17.71 3.32 13.36
CA ARG A 706 -17.94 1.91 13.02
C ARG A 706 -16.67 1.13 13.27
N VAL A 707 -16.62 0.47 14.40
CA VAL A 707 -15.48 -0.31 14.86
C VAL A 707 -15.95 -1.69 15.22
N THR A 708 -15.09 -2.67 15.03
CA THR A 708 -15.40 -4.05 15.38
C THR A 708 -15.13 -4.29 16.86
N LYS A 709 -16.08 -4.91 17.54
CA LYS A 709 -15.95 -5.36 18.92
C LYS A 709 -15.74 -6.88 18.99
N GLU A 710 -16.42 -7.60 18.12
CA GLU A 710 -16.45 -9.06 18.10
C GLU A 710 -15.19 -9.66 17.42
N VAL A 711 -14.63 -8.96 16.43
CA VAL A 711 -13.50 -9.47 15.64
C VAL A 711 -12.17 -9.00 16.20
N ASP A 712 -12.05 -7.74 16.63
CA ASP A 712 -10.77 -7.16 17.01
C ASP A 712 -10.84 -6.08 18.10
N ASP A 713 -11.89 -5.96 18.86
CA ASP A 713 -12.09 -4.99 19.97
C ASP A 713 -11.47 -3.60 19.69
N GLU A 714 -11.86 -3.01 18.57
CA GLU A 714 -11.36 -1.70 18.15
C GLU A 714 -12.04 -0.54 18.90
N LEU A 715 -11.32 0.58 18.99
CA LEU A 715 -11.83 1.85 19.51
C LEU A 715 -12.15 2.83 18.38
N PRO A 716 -13.17 3.70 18.55
CA PRO A 716 -13.45 4.79 17.61
C PRO A 716 -12.22 5.69 17.36
N ALA A 717 -12.08 6.20 16.14
CA ALA A 717 -11.03 7.16 15.81
C ALA A 717 -11.57 8.59 15.76
N LYS A 718 -10.74 9.54 16.21
CA LYS A 718 -11.07 10.97 16.23
C LYS A 718 -11.00 11.55 14.81
N LYS A 719 -11.79 12.61 14.55
CA LYS A 719 -11.69 13.41 13.33
C LYS A 719 -10.47 14.33 13.37
N PHE A 720 -9.91 14.64 12.21
CA PHE A 720 -8.85 15.65 12.06
C PHE A 720 -8.84 16.23 10.65
N THR A 721 -8.14 17.36 10.48
CA THR A 721 -7.94 18.02 9.18
C THR A 721 -6.46 18.22 8.97
N LEU A 722 -5.97 17.89 7.78
CA LEU A 722 -4.62 18.18 7.32
C LEU A 722 -4.67 19.30 6.29
N VAL A 723 -3.65 20.16 6.31
CA VAL A 723 -3.48 21.25 5.35
C VAL A 723 -2.04 21.20 4.86
N ASP A 724 -1.86 21.14 3.55
CA ASP A 724 -0.55 21.14 2.90
C ASP A 724 -0.42 22.34 1.98
N LEU A 725 0.81 22.83 1.81
CA LEU A 725 1.14 23.98 0.99
C LEU A 725 2.41 23.69 0.19
N GLY A 726 2.42 24.06 -1.09
CA GLY A 726 3.58 24.02 -1.95
C GLY A 726 3.75 25.32 -2.73
N LEU A 727 4.97 25.71 -2.98
CA LEU A 727 5.34 26.85 -3.83
C LEU A 727 6.60 26.49 -4.59
N SER A 728 6.62 26.67 -5.90
CA SER A 728 7.84 26.52 -6.70
C SER A 728 8.02 27.70 -7.66
N TYR A 729 9.26 27.96 -8.00
CA TYR A 729 9.67 28.98 -8.95
C TYR A 729 10.63 28.38 -9.96
N VAL A 730 10.33 28.55 -11.24
CA VAL A 730 11.13 28.05 -12.37
C VAL A 730 11.93 29.20 -12.97
N TYR A 731 13.26 29.08 -12.93
CA TYR A 731 14.18 30.05 -13.48
C TYR A 731 14.90 29.49 -14.73
N PRO A 732 14.60 29.96 -15.94
CA PRO A 732 15.30 29.52 -17.15
C PRO A 732 16.71 30.08 -17.17
N LEU A 733 17.69 29.21 -17.44
CA LEU A 733 19.09 29.52 -17.72
C LEU A 733 19.35 29.29 -19.22
N THR A 734 20.44 29.77 -19.76
CA THR A 734 20.78 29.69 -21.18
C THR A 734 20.78 28.25 -21.73
N ARG A 735 21.18 27.25 -20.92
CA ARG A 735 21.25 25.82 -21.32
C ARG A 735 20.64 24.88 -20.29
N ALA A 736 19.95 25.41 -19.30
CA ALA A 736 19.40 24.64 -18.20
C ALA A 736 18.17 25.35 -17.62
N THR A 737 17.41 24.66 -16.81
CA THR A 737 16.30 25.22 -16.02
C THR A 737 16.56 24.93 -14.56
N LEU A 738 16.48 25.95 -13.71
CA LEU A 738 16.58 25.84 -12.26
C LEU A 738 15.18 25.94 -11.65
N GLU A 739 14.78 24.94 -10.89
CA GLU A 739 13.55 25.00 -10.11
C GLU A 739 13.89 25.04 -8.61
N ILE A 740 13.29 25.98 -7.89
CA ILE A 740 13.36 26.09 -6.43
C ILE A 740 11.97 25.85 -5.88
N SER A 741 11.81 24.92 -4.96
CA SER A 741 10.53 24.55 -4.38
C SER A 741 10.54 24.54 -2.86
N LEU A 742 9.41 24.93 -2.26
CA LEU A 742 9.14 24.81 -0.82
C LEU A 742 7.82 24.05 -0.66
N ASN A 743 7.86 22.91 0.01
CA ASN A 743 6.67 22.12 0.31
C ASN A 743 6.52 21.94 1.81
N ILE A 744 5.34 22.22 2.35
CA ILE A 744 5.01 22.12 3.77
C ILE A 744 3.80 21.19 3.91
N GLN A 745 3.98 20.06 4.59
CA GLN A 745 2.89 19.16 4.93
C GLN A 745 2.48 19.34 6.38
N ASN A 746 1.19 19.07 6.68
CA ASN A 746 0.60 19.30 8.00
C ASN A 746 0.93 20.70 8.53
N LEU A 747 0.62 21.73 7.73
CA LEU A 747 0.91 23.15 8.03
C LEU A 747 0.43 23.56 9.42
N THR A 748 -0.73 23.07 9.84
CA THR A 748 -1.34 23.38 11.15
C THR A 748 -0.71 22.62 12.32
N ASN A 749 0.27 21.74 12.05
CA ASN A 749 0.91 20.87 13.05
C ASN A 749 -0.10 20.05 13.86
N ARG A 750 -1.12 19.49 13.19
CA ARG A 750 -2.20 18.73 13.82
C ARG A 750 -1.73 17.32 14.18
N GLU A 751 -2.05 16.86 15.40
CA GLU A 751 -1.96 15.44 15.74
C GLU A 751 -3.01 14.67 14.93
N ALA A 752 -2.57 13.71 14.14
CA ALA A 752 -3.41 12.90 13.28
C ALA A 752 -3.10 11.42 13.45
N ARG A 753 -4.12 10.59 13.70
CA ARG A 753 -4.00 9.14 13.86
C ARG A 753 -5.02 8.45 12.95
N LEU A 754 -4.50 7.79 11.92
CA LEU A 754 -5.33 7.07 10.96
C LEU A 754 -5.96 5.83 11.60
N ASN A 755 -7.25 5.61 11.40
CA ASN A 755 -7.94 4.43 11.92
C ASN A 755 -7.44 3.12 11.30
N ASN A 756 -7.05 3.17 10.04
CA ASN A 756 -6.49 2.04 9.29
C ASN A 756 -5.01 1.76 9.58
N SER A 757 -4.45 2.37 10.63
CA SER A 757 -3.07 2.11 11.07
C SER A 757 -3.03 1.10 12.21
N PRO A 758 -2.32 -0.04 12.08
CA PRO A 758 -2.05 -0.94 13.20
C PRO A 758 -1.27 -0.27 14.35
N LEU A 759 -0.46 0.74 14.04
CA LEU A 759 0.34 1.50 15.01
C LEU A 759 -0.36 2.76 15.53
N ARG A 760 -1.65 2.94 15.33
CA ARG A 760 -2.38 4.18 15.64
C ARG A 760 -2.22 4.66 17.09
N PHE A 761 -2.07 3.74 18.05
CA PHE A 761 -1.89 4.07 19.47
C PHE A 761 -0.46 4.47 19.81
N LEU A 762 0.52 4.15 18.97
CA LEU A 762 1.96 4.35 19.20
C LEU A 762 2.59 5.41 18.29
N ALA A 763 2.09 5.55 17.07
CA ALA A 763 2.68 6.42 16.06
C ALA A 763 1.59 7.22 15.31
N PRO A 764 1.38 8.50 15.65
CA PRO A 764 0.60 9.40 14.82
C PRO A 764 1.32 9.67 13.50
N LEU A 765 0.64 10.31 12.55
CA LEU A 765 1.30 10.89 11.37
C LEU A 765 2.36 11.91 11.81
N PRO A 766 3.42 12.13 11.03
CA PRO A 766 4.39 13.17 11.29
C PRO A 766 3.73 14.55 11.52
N GLY A 767 4.28 15.34 12.42
CA GLY A 767 3.90 16.72 12.60
C GLY A 767 4.27 17.57 11.39
N ARG A 768 4.16 18.90 11.49
CA ARG A 768 4.56 19.81 10.41
C ARG A 768 5.95 19.44 9.90
N ASN A 769 6.04 19.21 8.60
CA ASN A 769 7.30 19.03 7.91
C ASN A 769 7.43 20.05 6.77
N ALA A 770 8.64 20.51 6.52
CA ALA A 770 8.92 21.43 5.43
C ALA A 770 10.12 20.92 4.64
N ARG A 771 10.12 21.11 3.33
CA ARG A 771 11.18 20.73 2.41
C ARG A 771 11.49 21.87 1.46
N LEU A 772 12.75 22.21 1.40
CA LEU A 772 13.30 23.07 0.37
C LEU A 772 13.94 22.18 -0.70
N GLY A 773 13.53 22.32 -1.94
CA GLY A 773 14.06 21.61 -3.10
C GLY A 773 14.79 22.57 -4.05
N VAL A 774 15.90 22.11 -4.60
CA VAL A 774 16.63 22.75 -5.70
C VAL A 774 16.87 21.70 -6.77
N LYS A 775 16.33 21.92 -7.96
CA LYS A 775 16.40 21.01 -9.11
C LYS A 775 16.98 21.75 -10.30
N LEU A 776 18.03 21.18 -10.89
CA LEU A 776 18.66 21.67 -12.12
C LEU A 776 18.38 20.66 -13.24
N MET A 777 17.75 21.11 -14.32
CA MET A 777 17.44 20.35 -15.53
C MET A 777 18.25 20.92 -16.71
N PHE A 778 18.94 20.06 -17.51
CA PHE A 778 19.81 20.50 -18.63
C PHE A 778 19.77 19.53 -19.80
#